data_4a0fdb259c7c2f59c3ec2a98c6d94d21
#
_entry.id   4a0fdb259c7c2f59c3ec2a98c6d94d21
#
_cell.length_a   1.000
_cell.length_b   1.000
_cell.length_c   1.000
_cell.angle_alpha   90.00
_cell.angle_beta   90.00
_cell.angle_gamma   90.00
#
_symmetry.space_group_name_H-M   'P 1'
#
loop_
_entity.id
_entity.type
_entity.pdbx_description
1 polymer ?
#
loop_
_entity_poly.entity_id
_entity_poly.type
_entity_poly.pdbx_seq_one_letter_code
_entity_poly.pdbx_strand_id
1 'polypeptide(L)'
;MPLQKLQFKPGVNRDQTNYTNEGGWNNCDKIRFRSGYPQKIGGWLRYGTFVVAGICRQMFNWITGSYDNYLALGTSKKLYIEAGQTLYDITPLRATFVSPATNNCFTTVNGSNTVTVTITAHGAADGDFVTFSGAVAVGGITAATLNTEFIVDQVTSSTFTITAATAATSSTSGGGTGITAAFQISVGNAVASAGYGWSAGTWSRGSWGSGNPTPVVNPQRDWFLQNFDDDLVANIRDGAIYYWQYSGGVGTRASLLSTSTINGVAPADVPDEAMQVLVSQNDKHLLAFGCTPFGSSAPTFDPLLIRFATQDQPNVWTPLVTNSAGFLQVSRGSAIVCAIATRQEILVYTEGTLNSLQFTGTTDVFSLQELSDNISIIGSRAVVAVNNTAYWMGHDKFYAYGGRVETLPCTLRNHVFQNFNYDQADQVVSGTNEGWNEIWWFYPTADSNINNAYVIYNHLEKIWYYGTIDRTAWSDSSLREYPQALTGTYVTGSISSTTLTVTAVNAGALQVGSVIEGTGIAVGTTITALGTGTGGVGTYTVNIAQQLNSTSITSDSIIYNHEEGLNDDTTAMESYIASSDFDLVDGDQFILTKRIIPDFNFEGSTAALPEVTMYIKPRNFPGNAYSNTDSEAVIETSVDIYTEQIFMRARARQMAIQVESTDLDVQWQLGSPRLDGRPDGRR
;
A
#
# COMPACT_ATOMS: atom_id res chain seq x y z
N MET A 1 -30.80 -39.82 -15.75
CA MET A 1 -31.24 -38.47 -16.12
C MET A 1 -30.38 -37.95 -17.24
N PRO A 2 -30.82 -37.00 -18.06
CA PRO A 2 -29.92 -36.32 -18.95
C PRO A 2 -28.83 -35.58 -18.14
N LEU A 3 -27.68 -35.35 -18.73
CA LEU A 3 -26.60 -34.56 -18.12
C LEU A 3 -27.15 -33.22 -17.64
N GLN A 4 -26.98 -32.90 -16.36
CA GLN A 4 -27.38 -31.63 -15.79
C GLN A 4 -26.26 -30.65 -15.97
N LYS A 5 -26.50 -29.51 -16.63
CA LYS A 5 -25.57 -28.40 -16.76
C LYS A 5 -25.54 -27.61 -15.45
N LEU A 6 -24.37 -27.44 -14.89
CA LEU A 6 -24.15 -26.55 -13.72
C LEU A 6 -23.91 -25.13 -14.22
N GLN A 7 -24.74 -24.21 -13.78
CA GLN A 7 -24.61 -22.79 -14.08
C GLN A 7 -24.64 -22.01 -12.79
N PHE A 8 -23.60 -21.22 -12.58
CA PHE A 8 -23.47 -20.40 -11.39
C PHE A 8 -23.61 -18.91 -11.76
N LYS A 9 -24.20 -18.13 -10.86
CA LYS A 9 -24.29 -16.69 -11.00
C LYS A 9 -22.91 -16.07 -10.81
N PRO A 10 -22.51 -15.08 -11.63
CA PRO A 10 -21.24 -14.39 -11.47
C PRO A 10 -21.19 -13.58 -10.16
N GLY A 11 -19.97 -13.37 -9.67
CA GLY A 11 -19.72 -12.71 -8.39
C GLY A 11 -19.81 -13.65 -7.19
N VAL A 12 -19.25 -13.21 -6.07
CA VAL A 12 -19.19 -13.98 -4.83
C VAL A 12 -20.13 -13.38 -3.80
N ASN A 13 -20.83 -14.22 -3.06
CA ASN A 13 -21.76 -13.80 -2.03
C ASN A 13 -21.47 -14.52 -0.71
N ARG A 14 -21.12 -13.73 0.32
CA ARG A 14 -20.88 -14.22 1.69
C ARG A 14 -21.83 -13.62 2.72
N ASP A 15 -22.73 -12.76 2.30
CA ASP A 15 -23.76 -12.20 3.18
C ASP A 15 -24.92 -13.14 3.43
N GLN A 16 -25.08 -14.14 2.54
CA GLN A 16 -26.08 -15.20 2.68
C GLN A 16 -25.44 -16.48 3.21
N THR A 17 -26.27 -17.37 3.75
CA THR A 17 -25.80 -18.71 4.10
C THR A 17 -25.41 -19.47 2.83
N ASN A 18 -24.48 -20.41 2.96
CA ASN A 18 -23.99 -21.19 1.83
C ASN A 18 -25.12 -21.91 1.07
N TYR A 19 -26.15 -22.35 1.79
CA TYR A 19 -27.32 -22.99 1.20
C TYR A 19 -28.27 -21.99 0.53
N THR A 20 -28.53 -20.84 1.13
CA THR A 20 -29.39 -19.80 0.54
C THR A 20 -28.80 -19.21 -0.75
N ASN A 21 -27.47 -19.22 -0.88
CA ASN A 21 -26.76 -18.78 -2.07
C ASN A 21 -26.65 -19.89 -3.15
N GLU A 22 -27.56 -20.81 -3.18
CA GLU A 22 -27.61 -21.90 -4.20
C GLU A 22 -27.47 -21.35 -5.62
N GLY A 23 -26.62 -21.99 -6.42
CA GLY A 23 -26.27 -21.54 -7.77
C GLY A 23 -25.39 -20.29 -7.82
N GLY A 24 -24.77 -19.92 -6.70
CA GLY A 24 -23.77 -18.86 -6.61
C GLY A 24 -22.38 -19.36 -6.18
N TRP A 25 -21.44 -18.46 -6.10
CA TRP A 25 -20.11 -18.68 -5.56
C TRP A 25 -20.03 -18.16 -4.13
N ASN A 26 -19.33 -18.87 -3.26
CA ASN A 26 -19.22 -18.53 -1.84
C ASN A 26 -17.80 -18.10 -1.44
N ASN A 27 -16.77 -18.66 -2.05
CA ASN A 27 -15.39 -18.40 -1.68
C ASN A 27 -14.48 -18.33 -2.90
N CYS A 28 -13.49 -17.45 -2.87
CA CYS A 28 -12.49 -17.35 -3.93
C CYS A 28 -11.19 -16.71 -3.42
N ASP A 29 -10.13 -16.93 -4.14
CA ASP A 29 -8.89 -16.16 -4.04
C ASP A 29 -8.25 -16.05 -5.42
N LYS A 30 -7.77 -14.86 -5.79
CA LYS A 30 -7.11 -14.54 -7.07
C LYS A 30 -7.95 -14.93 -8.30
N ILE A 31 -9.24 -14.65 -8.22
CA ILE A 31 -10.23 -14.91 -9.27
C ILE A 31 -10.90 -13.62 -9.69
N ARG A 32 -11.16 -13.50 -10.98
CA ARG A 32 -12.06 -12.51 -11.59
C ARG A 32 -13.15 -13.21 -12.37
N PHE A 33 -14.16 -12.46 -12.78
CA PHE A 33 -15.19 -12.95 -13.68
C PHE A 33 -15.04 -12.30 -15.06
N ARG A 34 -14.97 -13.13 -16.09
CA ARG A 34 -14.95 -12.69 -17.48
C ARG A 34 -16.18 -13.25 -18.19
N SER A 35 -17.02 -12.35 -18.70
CA SER A 35 -18.26 -12.73 -19.37
C SER A 35 -19.14 -13.64 -18.49
N GLY A 36 -19.16 -13.41 -17.18
CA GLY A 36 -19.93 -14.18 -16.20
C GLY A 36 -19.29 -15.48 -15.71
N TYR A 37 -18.09 -15.84 -16.18
CA TYR A 37 -17.38 -17.06 -15.80
C TYR A 37 -16.11 -16.76 -15.00
N PRO A 38 -15.81 -17.54 -13.94
CA PRO A 38 -14.60 -17.32 -13.14
C PRO A 38 -13.34 -17.68 -13.92
N GLN A 39 -12.35 -16.82 -13.80
CA GLN A 39 -11.04 -16.93 -14.41
C GLN A 39 -9.99 -16.54 -13.38
N LYS A 40 -8.83 -17.18 -13.38
CA LYS A 40 -7.66 -16.75 -12.63
C LYS A 40 -7.26 -15.33 -13.08
N ILE A 41 -6.93 -14.44 -12.14
CA ILE A 41 -6.37 -13.10 -12.47
C ILE A 41 -4.99 -13.24 -13.10
N GLY A 42 -4.49 -12.19 -13.75
CA GLY A 42 -3.11 -12.14 -14.22
C GLY A 42 -2.13 -12.20 -13.05
N GLY A 43 -0.92 -12.66 -13.32
CA GLY A 43 0.17 -12.68 -12.37
C GLY A 43 0.75 -11.30 -12.09
N TRP A 44 1.84 -11.27 -11.36
CA TRP A 44 2.65 -10.08 -11.18
C TRP A 44 4.12 -10.44 -11.20
N LEU A 45 4.91 -9.52 -11.75
CA LEU A 45 6.34 -9.65 -11.89
C LEU A 45 7.03 -8.45 -11.26
N ARG A 46 8.16 -8.69 -10.60
CA ARG A 46 8.96 -7.62 -9.99
C ARG A 46 9.46 -6.63 -11.04
N TYR A 47 9.20 -5.35 -10.78
CA TYR A 47 9.69 -4.25 -11.61
C TYR A 47 11.04 -3.73 -11.09
N GLY A 48 12.10 -3.98 -11.86
CA GLY A 48 13.45 -3.53 -11.52
C GLY A 48 14.14 -4.35 -10.41
N THR A 49 15.40 -4.01 -10.13
CA THR A 49 16.25 -4.68 -9.13
C THR A 49 16.67 -3.74 -7.99
N PHE A 50 16.12 -2.53 -7.94
CA PHE A 50 16.44 -1.53 -6.93
C PHE A 50 15.60 -1.74 -5.66
N VAL A 51 16.14 -1.26 -4.54
CA VAL A 51 15.50 -1.31 -3.23
C VAL A 51 14.83 0.04 -2.95
N VAL A 52 13.54 0.03 -2.63
CA VAL A 52 12.78 1.22 -2.24
C VAL A 52 12.76 1.30 -0.72
N ALA A 53 13.65 2.11 -0.13
CA ALA A 53 13.78 2.20 1.32
C ALA A 53 12.50 2.68 2.00
N GLY A 54 12.03 1.90 2.98
CA GLY A 54 10.80 2.15 3.73
C GLY A 54 9.54 1.64 3.04
N ILE A 55 8.40 1.78 3.73
CA ILE A 55 7.10 1.34 3.21
C ILE A 55 6.50 2.46 2.36
N CYS A 56 6.31 2.16 1.07
CA CYS A 56 5.71 3.11 0.13
C CYS A 56 4.20 3.16 0.30
N ARG A 57 3.66 4.37 0.44
CA ARG A 57 2.24 4.61 0.65
C ARG A 57 1.58 5.30 -0.53
N GLN A 58 2.35 5.94 -1.41
CA GLN A 58 1.82 6.52 -2.64
C GLN A 58 2.79 6.41 -3.80
N MET A 59 2.21 6.16 -4.96
CA MET A 59 2.82 6.21 -6.28
C MET A 59 2.10 7.27 -7.12
N PHE A 60 2.86 7.97 -7.96
CA PHE A 60 2.29 8.90 -8.91
C PHE A 60 3.10 8.94 -10.20
N ASN A 61 2.46 8.61 -11.31
CA ASN A 61 3.06 8.68 -12.66
C ASN A 61 2.70 9.98 -13.35
N TRP A 62 3.69 10.60 -14.02
CA TRP A 62 3.46 11.70 -14.95
C TRP A 62 4.46 11.69 -16.09
N ILE A 63 4.14 12.44 -17.13
CA ILE A 63 5.01 12.68 -18.28
C ILE A 63 5.25 14.18 -18.40
N THR A 64 6.49 14.56 -18.70
CA THR A 64 6.88 15.95 -18.92
C THR A 64 6.62 16.40 -20.35
N GLY A 65 6.68 17.70 -20.59
CA GLY A 65 6.63 18.27 -21.95
C GLY A 65 7.75 17.79 -22.87
N SER A 66 8.85 17.28 -22.29
CA SER A 66 9.96 16.63 -23.00
C SER A 66 9.76 15.13 -23.25
N TYR A 67 8.59 14.60 -22.87
CA TYR A 67 8.27 13.16 -22.95
C TYR A 67 9.06 12.25 -21.98
N ASP A 68 9.65 12.81 -20.93
CA ASP A 68 10.23 12.00 -19.86
C ASP A 68 9.12 11.43 -18.99
N ASN A 69 9.13 10.12 -18.80
CA ASN A 69 8.15 9.41 -17.99
C ASN A 69 8.74 9.14 -16.59
N TYR A 70 8.13 9.70 -15.58
CA TYR A 70 8.54 9.59 -14.19
C TYR A 70 7.50 8.88 -13.34
N LEU A 71 7.99 8.18 -12.29
CA LEU A 71 7.18 7.62 -11.23
C LEU A 71 7.71 8.14 -9.89
N ALA A 72 6.93 8.98 -9.21
CA ALA A 72 7.23 9.39 -7.84
C ALA A 72 6.77 8.32 -6.83
N LEU A 73 7.58 8.09 -5.79
CA LEU A 73 7.34 7.13 -4.73
C LEU A 73 7.52 7.80 -3.37
N GLY A 74 6.45 7.91 -2.60
CA GLY A 74 6.46 8.43 -1.24
C GLY A 74 6.47 7.30 -0.21
N THR A 75 7.58 7.14 0.52
CA THR A 75 7.75 6.08 1.52
C THR A 75 7.75 6.63 2.96
N SER A 76 7.69 5.74 3.93
CA SER A 76 7.84 6.12 5.34
C SER A 76 9.20 6.78 5.64
N LYS A 77 10.22 6.51 4.83
CA LYS A 77 11.59 7.00 5.03
C LYS A 77 12.00 8.09 4.05
N LYS A 78 11.65 7.95 2.77
CA LYS A 78 12.22 8.74 1.68
C LYS A 78 11.18 9.12 0.62
N LEU A 79 11.58 10.06 -0.22
CA LEU A 79 10.88 10.44 -1.45
C LEU A 79 11.78 10.15 -2.65
N TYR A 80 11.25 9.42 -3.63
CA TYR A 80 12.00 9.01 -4.82
C TYR A 80 11.32 9.43 -6.11
N ILE A 81 12.12 9.55 -7.17
CA ILE A 81 11.67 9.49 -8.56
C ILE A 81 12.33 8.27 -9.22
N GLU A 82 11.53 7.41 -9.82
CA GLU A 82 12.02 6.39 -10.74
C GLU A 82 11.97 6.93 -12.16
N ALA A 83 13.07 6.78 -12.89
CA ALA A 83 13.20 7.13 -14.29
C ALA A 83 14.08 6.09 -14.99
N GLY A 84 13.54 5.45 -16.03
CA GLY A 84 14.28 4.45 -16.81
C GLY A 84 14.85 3.30 -16.00
N GLN A 85 14.09 2.75 -15.07
CA GLN A 85 14.47 1.68 -14.13
C GLN A 85 15.62 2.07 -13.19
N THR A 86 15.82 3.36 -12.96
CA THR A 86 16.76 3.88 -11.98
C THR A 86 16.02 4.69 -10.92
N LEU A 87 16.33 4.45 -9.66
CA LEU A 87 15.73 5.14 -8.53
C LEU A 87 16.62 6.31 -8.08
N TYR A 88 16.05 7.50 -8.05
CA TYR A 88 16.71 8.74 -7.62
C TYR A 88 16.13 9.22 -6.31
N ASP A 89 16.98 9.41 -5.30
CA ASP A 89 16.59 9.95 -3.98
C ASP A 89 16.45 11.47 -4.05
N ILE A 90 15.23 11.95 -4.05
CA ILE A 90 14.89 13.38 -4.03
C ILE A 90 14.38 13.85 -2.67
N THR A 91 14.58 13.07 -1.60
CA THR A 91 14.13 13.39 -0.25
C THR A 91 14.61 14.77 0.18
N PRO A 92 13.70 15.66 0.64
CA PRO A 92 14.09 17.02 1.06
C PRO A 92 15.06 17.02 2.24
N LEU A 93 15.88 18.06 2.31
CA LEU A 93 16.74 18.29 3.46
C LEU A 93 16.02 19.17 4.50
N ARG A 94 16.06 18.74 5.76
CA ARG A 94 15.55 19.49 6.90
C ARG A 94 16.55 20.54 7.40
N ALA A 95 17.84 20.16 7.47
CA ALA A 95 18.90 21.03 7.97
C ALA A 95 20.24 20.63 7.35
N THR A 96 21.10 21.62 7.21
CA THR A 96 22.50 21.41 6.79
C THR A 96 23.41 22.15 7.75
N PHE A 97 24.31 21.41 8.35
CA PHE A 97 25.37 21.96 9.24
C PHE A 97 26.71 22.01 8.51
N VAL A 98 27.41 23.11 8.68
CA VAL A 98 28.70 23.35 8.07
C VAL A 98 29.71 23.86 9.11
N SER A 99 30.97 23.90 8.75
CA SER A 99 32.04 24.49 9.58
C SER A 99 31.64 25.89 10.14
N PRO A 100 31.90 26.22 11.43
CA PRO A 100 32.73 25.47 12.38
C PRO A 100 31.97 24.40 13.18
N ALA A 101 30.62 24.32 13.08
CA ALA A 101 29.80 23.43 13.91
C ALA A 101 30.12 21.93 13.71
N THR A 102 30.67 21.58 12.54
CA THR A 102 31.03 20.22 12.14
C THR A 102 32.53 19.93 12.14
N ASN A 103 33.37 20.88 12.63
CA ASN A 103 34.82 20.68 12.68
C ASN A 103 35.20 19.53 13.62
N ASN A 104 35.95 18.54 13.09
CA ASN A 104 36.42 17.37 13.83
C ASN A 104 35.28 16.64 14.60
N CYS A 105 34.10 16.59 14.00
CA CYS A 105 32.90 16.08 14.65
C CYS A 105 32.90 14.56 14.88
N PHE A 106 33.78 13.80 14.23
CA PHE A 106 33.84 12.35 14.36
C PHE A 106 34.78 11.92 15.50
N THR A 107 34.26 10.96 16.32
CA THR A 107 35.05 10.29 17.36
C THR A 107 34.97 8.78 17.16
N THR A 108 36.13 8.15 17.01
CA THR A 108 36.27 6.70 16.76
C THR A 108 36.80 5.97 17.97
N VAL A 109 36.46 4.68 18.07
CA VAL A 109 36.97 3.75 19.10
C VAL A 109 37.67 2.59 18.37
N ASN A 110 38.92 2.28 18.78
CA ASN A 110 39.71 1.22 18.19
C ASN A 110 38.93 -0.13 18.17
N GLY A 111 38.87 -0.78 17.01
CA GLY A 111 38.14 -2.04 16.81
C GLY A 111 36.64 -1.91 16.62
N SER A 112 36.06 -0.69 16.72
CA SER A 112 34.64 -0.45 16.52
C SER A 112 34.36 0.17 15.14
N ASN A 113 33.26 -0.23 14.51
CA ASN A 113 32.70 0.43 13.34
C ASN A 113 31.69 1.54 13.71
N THR A 114 31.32 1.65 15.00
CA THR A 114 30.45 2.74 15.48
C THR A 114 31.31 4.01 15.65
N VAL A 115 30.87 5.10 15.03
CA VAL A 115 31.49 6.41 15.10
C VAL A 115 30.52 7.38 15.77
N THR A 116 30.98 8.03 16.85
CA THR A 116 30.19 9.07 17.50
C THR A 116 30.37 10.38 16.76
N VAL A 117 29.29 11.06 16.45
CA VAL A 117 29.26 12.36 15.77
C VAL A 117 28.78 13.41 16.74
N THR A 118 29.48 14.51 16.87
CA THR A 118 29.15 15.64 17.77
C THR A 118 28.75 16.85 16.94
N ILE A 119 27.46 17.20 16.94
CA ILE A 119 26.88 18.38 16.30
C ILE A 119 25.77 18.89 17.23
N THR A 120 25.90 20.09 17.76
CA THR A 120 24.93 20.64 18.69
C THR A 120 23.62 21.02 18.00
N ALA A 121 22.49 20.73 18.64
CA ALA A 121 21.15 21.08 18.16
C ALA A 121 20.81 20.53 16.74
N HIS A 122 21.34 19.34 16.41
CA HIS A 122 21.09 18.70 15.11
C HIS A 122 19.63 18.29 14.91
N GLY A 123 18.84 18.10 15.97
CA GLY A 123 17.41 17.81 15.91
C GLY A 123 17.06 16.48 15.21
N ALA A 124 18.01 15.55 15.07
CA ALA A 124 17.76 14.24 14.50
C ALA A 124 17.09 13.31 15.52
N ALA A 125 16.41 12.30 15.03
CA ALA A 125 15.89 11.17 15.78
C ALA A 125 16.56 9.87 15.29
N ASP A 126 16.44 8.80 16.11
CA ASP A 126 16.93 7.48 15.70
C ASP A 126 16.22 7.03 14.41
N GLY A 127 17.00 6.53 13.45
CA GLY A 127 16.52 6.14 12.14
C GLY A 127 16.57 7.23 11.07
N ASP A 128 16.79 8.50 11.41
CA ASP A 128 16.96 9.60 10.45
C ASP A 128 18.21 9.38 9.56
N PHE A 129 18.22 10.04 8.41
CA PHE A 129 19.33 9.96 7.46
C PHE A 129 20.16 11.25 7.48
N VAL A 130 21.49 11.08 7.47
CA VAL A 130 22.46 12.17 7.33
C VAL A 130 23.48 11.82 6.27
N THR A 131 23.78 12.77 5.38
CA THR A 131 24.85 12.63 4.39
C THR A 131 26.00 13.57 4.75
N PHE A 132 27.21 13.01 4.86
CA PHE A 132 28.40 13.82 5.07
C PHE A 132 29.14 14.06 3.76
N SER A 133 29.78 15.20 3.68
CA SER A 133 30.74 15.56 2.61
C SER A 133 31.87 16.41 3.16
N GLY A 134 33.02 16.41 2.48
CA GLY A 134 34.21 17.16 2.89
C GLY A 134 34.97 16.58 4.10
N ALA A 135 34.58 15.42 4.62
CA ALA A 135 35.30 14.75 5.70
C ALA A 135 36.63 14.17 5.20
N VAL A 136 37.65 14.22 6.04
CA VAL A 136 38.92 13.51 5.83
C VAL A 136 39.00 12.27 6.71
N ALA A 137 39.92 11.38 6.43
CA ALA A 137 40.08 10.13 7.18
C ALA A 137 40.29 10.36 8.67
N VAL A 138 39.68 9.56 9.52
CA VAL A 138 39.81 9.58 10.98
C VAL A 138 39.84 8.17 11.54
N GLY A 139 40.74 7.90 12.47
CA GLY A 139 40.85 6.62 13.17
C GLY A 139 41.06 5.39 12.25
N GLY A 140 41.61 5.59 11.05
CA GLY A 140 41.75 4.54 10.03
C GLY A 140 40.54 4.32 9.14
N ILE A 141 39.42 4.99 9.40
CA ILE A 141 38.27 5.01 8.50
C ILE A 141 38.53 6.01 7.39
N THR A 142 38.34 5.61 6.13
CA THR A 142 38.69 6.42 4.96
C THR A 142 37.73 7.59 4.75
N ALA A 143 38.18 8.65 4.07
CA ALA A 143 37.33 9.76 3.67
C ALA A 143 36.15 9.31 2.78
N ALA A 144 36.38 8.36 1.87
CA ALA A 144 35.34 7.80 1.01
C ALA A 144 34.21 7.11 1.81
N THR A 145 34.58 6.39 2.88
CA THR A 145 33.61 5.76 3.79
C THR A 145 32.78 6.78 4.57
N LEU A 146 33.42 7.87 5.03
CA LEU A 146 32.77 8.90 5.82
C LEU A 146 31.89 9.85 4.99
N ASN A 147 32.23 10.08 3.73
CA ASN A 147 31.48 10.98 2.83
C ASN A 147 30.37 10.23 2.10
N THR A 148 29.52 9.56 2.85
CA THR A 148 28.34 8.82 2.36
C THR A 148 27.12 9.14 3.21
N GLU A 149 25.99 8.57 2.86
CA GLU A 149 24.78 8.62 3.66
C GLU A 149 24.83 7.58 4.79
N PHE A 150 24.36 7.96 5.98
CA PHE A 150 24.27 7.10 7.16
C PHE A 150 22.91 7.20 7.82
N ILE A 151 22.52 6.13 8.50
CA ILE A 151 21.38 6.11 9.43
C ILE A 151 21.91 6.54 10.80
N VAL A 152 21.16 7.42 11.44
CA VAL A 152 21.47 8.01 12.76
C VAL A 152 20.94 7.07 13.85
N ASP A 153 21.74 6.85 14.90
CA ASP A 153 21.39 6.02 16.05
C ASP A 153 21.89 6.64 17.36
N GLN A 154 21.35 6.22 18.49
CA GLN A 154 21.70 6.65 19.85
C GLN A 154 21.76 8.18 20.01
N VAL A 155 20.66 8.82 19.64
CA VAL A 155 20.56 10.29 19.56
C VAL A 155 20.46 10.91 20.96
N THR A 156 21.27 11.97 21.13
CA THR A 156 21.16 12.94 22.24
C THR A 156 20.95 14.35 21.67
N SER A 157 20.89 15.37 22.50
CA SER A 157 20.74 16.77 22.03
C SER A 157 21.96 17.30 21.23
N SER A 158 23.12 16.67 21.37
CA SER A 158 24.38 17.16 20.79
C SER A 158 25.23 16.07 20.13
N THR A 159 24.87 14.81 20.28
CA THR A 159 25.60 13.67 19.70
C THR A 159 24.66 12.62 19.14
N PHE A 160 25.14 11.86 18.19
CA PHE A 160 24.52 10.65 17.68
C PHE A 160 25.61 9.69 17.19
N THR A 161 25.27 8.46 16.90
CA THR A 161 26.20 7.49 16.33
C THR A 161 25.82 7.13 14.89
N ILE A 162 26.83 6.74 14.12
CA ILE A 162 26.70 6.17 12.78
C ILE A 162 27.53 4.89 12.70
N THR A 163 27.13 3.97 11.83
CA THR A 163 27.86 2.71 11.62
C THR A 163 28.64 2.77 10.32
N ALA A 164 29.98 2.85 10.41
CA ALA A 164 30.85 2.84 9.25
C ALA A 164 31.01 1.43 8.66
N ALA A 165 31.28 1.33 7.36
CA ALA A 165 31.50 0.04 6.69
C ALA A 165 32.76 -0.71 7.18
N THR A 166 33.73 0.02 7.79
CA THR A 166 34.98 -0.55 8.31
C THR A 166 35.20 -0.14 9.75
N ALA A 167 35.75 -1.03 10.56
CA ALA A 167 36.11 -0.73 11.94
C ALA A 167 37.30 0.22 12.02
N ALA A 168 37.29 1.10 13.01
CA ALA A 168 38.39 2.01 13.27
C ALA A 168 39.63 1.25 13.79
N THR A 169 40.80 1.68 13.39
CA THR A 169 42.08 1.10 13.81
C THR A 169 42.72 1.90 14.97
N SER A 170 42.14 3.01 15.37
CA SER A 170 42.59 3.81 16.53
C SER A 170 41.42 4.61 17.13
N SER A 171 41.53 4.90 18.43
CA SER A 171 40.60 5.77 19.15
C SER A 171 41.10 7.22 19.02
N THR A 172 40.33 8.03 18.30
CA THR A 172 40.71 9.45 18.07
C THR A 172 39.48 10.28 17.67
N SER A 173 39.58 11.59 17.82
CA SER A 173 38.59 12.53 17.26
C SER A 173 39.21 13.31 16.11
N GLY A 174 38.40 13.59 15.08
CA GLY A 174 38.89 14.25 13.86
C GLY A 174 37.84 14.35 12.77
N GLY A 175 38.27 14.25 11.53
CA GLY A 175 37.45 14.34 10.33
C GLY A 175 37.65 15.62 9.52
N GLY A 176 38.40 16.60 10.06
CA GLY A 176 38.76 17.85 9.36
C GLY A 176 37.83 19.03 9.66
N THR A 177 38.04 20.12 8.94
CA THR A 177 37.40 21.43 9.20
C THR A 177 36.44 21.89 8.10
N GLY A 178 36.21 21.10 7.10
CA GLY A 178 35.33 21.46 5.96
C GLY A 178 34.16 20.51 5.80
N ILE A 179 33.70 19.88 6.90
CA ILE A 179 32.63 18.87 6.84
C ILE A 179 31.28 19.56 6.68
N THR A 180 30.47 19.03 5.79
CA THR A 180 29.05 19.35 5.69
C THR A 180 28.27 18.13 6.13
N ALA A 181 27.29 18.33 7.03
CA ALA A 181 26.33 17.31 7.47
C ALA A 181 24.92 17.72 7.02
N ALA A 182 24.37 17.03 6.03
CA ALA A 182 23.06 17.30 5.48
C ALA A 182 22.05 16.26 6.02
N PHE A 183 21.11 16.70 6.85
CA PHE A 183 20.05 15.87 7.40
C PHE A 183 18.83 15.91 6.51
N GLN A 184 18.32 14.75 6.15
CA GLN A 184 17.04 14.62 5.47
C GLN A 184 15.88 14.90 6.45
N ILE A 185 14.67 15.10 5.91
CA ILE A 185 13.47 15.13 6.74
C ILE A 185 13.38 13.86 7.56
N SER A 186 12.89 13.99 8.80
CA SER A 186 12.81 12.84 9.72
C SER A 186 11.97 11.71 9.14
N VAL A 187 12.36 10.47 9.42
CA VAL A 187 11.59 9.29 9.05
C VAL A 187 10.23 9.27 9.74
N GLY A 188 9.24 8.65 9.10
CA GLY A 188 7.91 8.48 9.66
C GLY A 188 7.58 7.03 9.95
N ASN A 189 6.47 6.80 10.64
CA ASN A 189 6.03 5.44 10.97
C ASN A 189 5.61 4.68 9.71
N ALA A 190 5.99 3.41 9.62
CA ALA A 190 5.54 2.50 8.57
C ALA A 190 4.06 2.09 8.75
N VAL A 191 3.62 1.96 10.01
CA VAL A 191 2.23 1.64 10.40
C VAL A 191 1.80 2.59 11.51
N ALA A 192 0.51 2.83 11.64
CA ALA A 192 -0.02 3.61 12.75
C ALA A 192 0.16 2.84 14.06
N SER A 193 0.51 3.55 15.14
CA SER A 193 0.60 2.97 16.48
C SER A 193 -0.39 3.64 17.41
N ALA A 194 -1.17 2.81 18.14
CA ALA A 194 -2.12 3.32 19.12
C ALA A 194 -1.40 4.07 20.25
N GLY A 195 -1.86 5.28 20.54
CA GLY A 195 -1.32 6.12 21.60
C GLY A 195 -1.82 5.79 23.01
N TYR A 196 -2.65 4.74 23.18
CA TYR A 196 -3.22 4.30 24.46
C TYR A 196 -3.06 2.78 24.64
N GLY A 197 -3.01 2.35 25.91
CA GLY A 197 -2.82 0.96 26.28
C GLY A 197 -1.58 0.74 27.13
N TRP A 198 -1.36 -0.50 27.58
CA TRP A 198 -0.29 -0.86 28.52
C TRP A 198 1.13 -0.67 27.95
N SER A 199 1.32 -0.64 26.65
CA SER A 199 2.59 -0.41 25.98
C SER A 199 2.67 0.94 25.22
N ALA A 200 1.67 1.79 25.34
CA ALA A 200 1.64 3.10 24.69
C ALA A 200 2.42 4.13 25.52
N GLY A 201 3.69 4.30 25.24
CA GLY A 201 4.56 5.30 25.84
C GLY A 201 5.36 4.83 27.04
N THR A 202 6.18 5.74 27.60
CA THR A 202 7.08 5.45 28.72
C THR A 202 6.33 5.16 30.02
N TRP A 203 6.80 4.18 30.78
CA TRP A 203 6.39 3.96 32.17
C TRP A 203 6.59 5.23 32.99
N SER A 204 5.60 5.62 33.82
CA SER A 204 5.65 6.83 34.64
C SER A 204 5.06 8.10 34.02
N ARG A 205 4.13 7.99 33.09
CA ARG A 205 3.28 9.11 32.66
C ARG A 205 2.13 9.30 33.67
N GLY A 206 2.32 10.18 34.63
CA GLY A 206 1.28 10.52 35.63
C GLY A 206 1.16 9.53 36.81
N SER A 207 0.18 9.77 37.69
CA SER A 207 -0.11 8.90 38.84
C SER A 207 -0.88 7.65 38.43
N TRP A 208 -0.77 6.57 39.23
CA TRP A 208 -1.58 5.37 39.07
C TRP A 208 -3.07 5.72 38.98
N GLY A 209 -3.72 5.29 37.86
CA GLY A 209 -5.14 5.53 37.63
C GLY A 209 -5.49 6.79 36.85
N SER A 210 -4.52 7.63 36.47
CA SER A 210 -4.76 8.70 35.47
C SER A 210 -4.60 8.15 34.07
N GLY A 211 -5.71 8.06 33.32
CA GLY A 211 -5.68 7.80 31.90
C GLY A 211 -4.90 8.89 31.18
N ASN A 212 -4.29 8.56 30.05
CA ASN A 212 -3.69 9.56 29.17
C ASN A 212 -4.78 10.55 28.74
N PRO A 213 -4.70 11.84 29.07
CA PRO A 213 -5.76 12.80 28.76
C PRO A 213 -5.95 13.07 27.26
N THR A 214 -4.98 12.67 26.45
CA THR A 214 -5.07 12.72 24.99
C THR A 214 -4.45 11.45 24.42
N PRO A 215 -5.22 10.60 23.73
CA PRO A 215 -4.65 9.49 22.99
C PRO A 215 -3.77 10.07 21.86
N VAL A 216 -2.47 9.98 22.03
CA VAL A 216 -1.52 10.35 20.97
C VAL A 216 -1.46 9.15 20.04
N VAL A 217 -2.25 9.15 18.98
CA VAL A 217 -2.06 8.25 17.86
C VAL A 217 -0.84 8.75 17.10
N ASN A 218 0.15 7.91 16.92
CA ASN A 218 1.25 8.19 16.00
C ASN A 218 0.82 7.67 14.62
N PRO A 219 0.38 8.55 13.69
CA PRO A 219 -0.10 8.12 12.40
C PRO A 219 1.04 7.51 11.58
N GLN A 220 0.71 6.70 10.61
CA GLN A 220 1.65 6.32 9.56
C GLN A 220 2.05 7.55 8.74
N ARG A 221 3.22 7.50 8.09
CA ARG A 221 3.60 8.52 7.14
C ARG A 221 2.87 8.32 5.83
N ASP A 222 2.06 9.31 5.46
CA ASP A 222 1.38 9.40 4.19
C ASP A 222 1.91 10.55 3.35
N TRP A 223 1.95 10.33 2.03
CA TRP A 223 2.29 11.33 1.03
C TRP A 223 1.13 11.64 0.12
N PHE A 224 1.05 12.89 -0.36
CA PHE A 224 0.23 13.28 -1.50
C PHE A 224 1.16 13.83 -2.58
N LEU A 225 1.16 13.19 -3.74
CA LEU A 225 2.06 13.45 -4.85
C LEU A 225 1.23 13.84 -6.07
N GLN A 226 1.57 14.96 -6.69
CA GLN A 226 0.94 15.43 -7.92
C GLN A 226 1.92 16.23 -8.76
N ASN A 227 1.72 16.25 -10.07
CA ASN A 227 2.51 17.13 -10.92
C ASN A 227 1.86 18.52 -11.02
N PHE A 228 2.70 19.53 -11.08
CA PHE A 228 2.35 20.89 -11.49
C PHE A 228 3.17 21.19 -12.74
N ASP A 229 2.54 21.08 -13.91
CA ASP A 229 3.23 20.99 -15.20
C ASP A 229 4.26 19.85 -15.21
N ASP A 230 5.56 20.13 -15.46
CA ASP A 230 6.65 19.17 -15.46
C ASP A 230 7.18 18.86 -14.05
N ASP A 231 6.91 19.73 -13.09
CA ASP A 231 7.43 19.68 -11.72
C ASP A 231 6.58 18.78 -10.81
N LEU A 232 7.13 18.32 -9.68
CA LEU A 232 6.43 17.52 -8.69
C LEU A 232 6.13 18.32 -7.43
N VAL A 233 4.88 18.33 -7.01
CA VAL A 233 4.45 18.75 -5.67
C VAL A 233 4.32 17.52 -4.79
N ALA A 234 4.92 17.56 -3.61
CA ALA A 234 4.85 16.48 -2.63
C ALA A 234 4.49 17.06 -1.26
N ASN A 235 3.48 16.49 -0.62
CA ASN A 235 3.05 16.87 0.72
C ASN A 235 3.05 15.65 1.63
N ILE A 236 3.59 15.80 2.81
CA ILE A 236 3.40 14.83 3.90
C ILE A 236 2.08 15.19 4.59
N ARG A 237 1.22 14.22 4.83
CA ARG A 237 -0.02 14.43 5.60
C ARG A 237 0.30 15.05 6.95
N ASP A 238 -0.44 16.10 7.32
CA ASP A 238 -0.22 16.91 8.52
C ASP A 238 1.20 17.49 8.61
N GLY A 239 1.77 17.82 7.47
CA GLY A 239 3.14 18.32 7.37
C GLY A 239 3.35 19.25 6.18
N ALA A 240 4.61 19.56 5.93
CA ALA A 240 5.04 20.56 4.97
C ALA A 240 4.79 20.16 3.51
N ILE A 241 4.74 21.16 2.65
CA ILE A 241 4.62 21.04 1.21
C ILE A 241 6.02 21.20 0.59
N TYR A 242 6.41 20.26 -0.24
CA TYR A 242 7.69 20.23 -0.95
C TYR A 242 7.48 20.35 -2.45
N TYR A 243 8.51 20.86 -3.12
CA TYR A 243 8.50 21.09 -4.56
C TYR A 243 9.80 20.60 -5.18
N TRP A 244 9.70 19.78 -6.20
CA TRP A 244 10.83 19.34 -7.00
C TRP A 244 10.72 19.94 -8.39
N GLN A 245 11.78 20.63 -8.84
CA GLN A 245 11.82 21.31 -10.13
C GLN A 245 12.48 20.42 -11.18
N TYR A 246 11.76 20.11 -12.23
CA TYR A 246 12.25 19.33 -13.37
C TYR A 246 13.53 19.92 -13.98
N SER A 247 13.61 21.26 -14.08
CA SER A 247 14.76 21.98 -14.62
C SER A 247 16.08 21.71 -13.87
N GLY A 248 16.01 21.28 -12.60
CA GLY A 248 17.17 20.87 -11.80
C GLY A 248 17.65 19.45 -12.08
N GLY A 249 16.86 18.66 -12.80
CA GLY A 249 17.11 17.24 -13.10
C GLY A 249 16.89 16.31 -11.90
N VAL A 250 16.81 14.99 -12.19
CA VAL A 250 16.51 13.93 -11.20
C VAL A 250 17.55 13.78 -10.08
N GLY A 251 18.74 14.34 -10.25
CA GLY A 251 19.78 14.35 -9.21
C GLY A 251 19.59 15.43 -8.14
N THR A 252 18.62 16.35 -8.30
CA THR A 252 18.34 17.40 -7.32
C THR A 252 17.28 16.95 -6.33
N ARG A 253 17.43 17.38 -5.07
CA ARG A 253 16.45 17.09 -4.02
C ARG A 253 15.27 18.05 -4.10
N ALA A 254 14.08 17.59 -3.71
CA ALA A 254 12.94 18.47 -3.49
C ALA A 254 13.26 19.46 -2.36
N SER A 255 12.69 20.66 -2.44
CA SER A 255 12.85 21.73 -1.48
C SER A 255 11.51 22.13 -0.87
N LEU A 256 11.56 22.78 0.29
CA LEU A 256 10.37 23.30 0.95
C LEU A 256 9.72 24.36 0.06
N LEU A 257 8.43 24.25 -0.25
CA LEU A 257 7.74 25.18 -1.15
C LEU A 257 7.76 26.62 -0.62
N SER A 258 7.68 26.80 0.71
CA SER A 258 7.75 28.11 1.37
C SER A 258 9.11 28.80 1.23
N THR A 259 10.13 28.11 0.71
CA THR A 259 11.47 28.70 0.44
C THR A 259 11.83 28.66 -1.04
N SER A 260 10.98 28.08 -1.89
CA SER A 260 11.26 27.83 -3.30
C SER A 260 10.87 29.02 -4.18
N THR A 261 11.83 29.58 -4.89
CA THR A 261 11.55 30.56 -5.97
C THR A 261 11.19 29.79 -7.24
N ILE A 262 10.01 30.05 -7.78
CA ILE A 262 9.50 29.35 -8.97
C ILE A 262 9.27 30.40 -10.07
N ASN A 263 9.83 30.17 -11.25
CA ASN A 263 9.77 31.10 -12.39
C ASN A 263 10.18 32.54 -12.03
N GLY A 264 11.16 32.69 -11.12
CA GLY A 264 11.63 33.99 -10.64
C GLY A 264 10.72 34.69 -9.62
N VAL A 265 9.64 34.04 -9.19
CA VAL A 265 8.72 34.57 -8.19
C VAL A 265 9.04 33.96 -6.82
N ALA A 266 9.23 34.83 -5.83
CA ALA A 266 9.47 34.41 -4.45
C ALA A 266 8.19 33.86 -3.81
N PRO A 267 8.31 32.90 -2.86
CA PRO A 267 7.14 32.37 -2.17
C PRO A 267 6.45 33.44 -1.30
N ALA A 268 5.13 33.36 -1.20
CA ALA A 268 4.33 34.29 -0.42
C ALA A 268 3.22 33.54 0.33
N ASP A 269 3.35 33.46 1.67
CA ASP A 269 2.39 32.90 2.62
C ASP A 269 1.93 31.46 2.28
N VAL A 270 2.88 30.62 1.87
CA VAL A 270 2.67 29.18 1.66
C VAL A 270 2.24 28.55 2.98
N PRO A 271 1.22 27.67 3.04
CA PRO A 271 0.87 26.95 4.27
C PRO A 271 2.07 26.14 4.79
N ASP A 272 2.39 26.29 6.09
CA ASP A 272 3.47 25.52 6.73
C ASP A 272 3.12 24.03 6.84
N GLU A 273 1.83 23.73 7.05
CA GLU A 273 1.28 22.38 7.22
C GLU A 273 -0.01 22.24 6.43
N ALA A 274 -0.21 21.05 5.83
CA ALA A 274 -1.44 20.66 5.15
C ALA A 274 -1.73 19.17 5.32
N MET A 275 -3.01 18.80 5.45
CA MET A 275 -3.44 17.39 5.46
C MET A 275 -3.27 16.77 4.07
N GLN A 276 -3.62 17.53 3.04
CA GLN A 276 -3.47 17.09 1.64
C GLN A 276 -3.28 18.28 0.72
N VAL A 277 -2.50 18.09 -0.34
CA VAL A 277 -2.45 18.99 -1.48
C VAL A 277 -3.02 18.32 -2.73
N LEU A 278 -3.60 19.13 -3.61
CA LEU A 278 -4.13 18.69 -4.90
C LEU A 278 -3.92 19.79 -5.94
N VAL A 279 -3.55 19.40 -7.15
CA VAL A 279 -3.44 20.32 -8.28
C VAL A 279 -4.71 20.25 -9.11
N SER A 280 -5.39 21.41 -9.26
CA SER A 280 -6.47 21.55 -10.24
C SER A 280 -5.85 21.72 -11.62
N GLN A 281 -5.73 20.60 -12.37
CA GLN A 281 -5.02 20.55 -13.65
C GLN A 281 -5.64 21.48 -14.72
N ASN A 282 -6.95 21.64 -14.69
CA ASN A 282 -7.67 22.49 -15.66
C ASN A 282 -7.41 23.98 -15.45
N ASP A 283 -7.29 24.38 -14.19
CA ASP A 283 -7.28 25.78 -13.77
C ASP A 283 -5.89 26.21 -13.28
N LYS A 284 -4.95 25.29 -13.20
CA LYS A 284 -3.57 25.51 -12.75
C LYS A 284 -3.47 26.17 -11.37
N HIS A 285 -4.28 25.71 -10.41
CA HIS A 285 -4.20 26.08 -9.01
C HIS A 285 -3.69 24.93 -8.16
N LEU A 286 -2.79 25.22 -7.25
CA LEU A 286 -2.43 24.29 -6.17
C LEU A 286 -3.35 24.56 -4.98
N LEU A 287 -4.03 23.54 -4.50
CA LEU A 287 -4.95 23.59 -3.35
C LEU A 287 -4.35 22.87 -2.16
N ALA A 288 -4.60 23.38 -0.96
CA ALA A 288 -4.26 22.74 0.31
C ALA A 288 -5.54 22.57 1.14
N PHE A 289 -5.78 21.37 1.62
CA PHE A 289 -6.96 20.97 2.39
C PHE A 289 -6.57 20.68 3.83
N GLY A 290 -7.29 21.27 4.80
CA GLY A 290 -6.89 21.25 6.20
C GLY A 290 -5.48 21.80 6.35
N CYS A 291 -5.31 23.09 6.62
CA CYS A 291 -3.99 23.70 6.52
C CYS A 291 -3.82 24.90 7.45
N THR A 292 -2.58 25.41 7.52
CA THR A 292 -2.23 26.64 8.24
C THR A 292 -3.03 27.82 7.67
N PRO A 293 -3.76 28.60 8.50
CA PRO A 293 -4.51 29.77 8.05
C PRO A 293 -3.61 30.88 7.50
N PHE A 294 -4.19 31.72 6.64
CA PHE A 294 -3.51 32.88 6.08
C PHE A 294 -2.95 33.80 7.17
N GLY A 295 -1.69 34.22 6.99
CA GLY A 295 -0.98 35.08 7.93
C GLY A 295 -0.63 34.44 9.28
N SER A 296 -0.78 33.13 9.39
CA SER A 296 -0.37 32.33 10.55
C SER A 296 0.79 31.42 10.21
N SER A 297 1.35 30.78 11.22
CA SER A 297 2.41 29.77 11.10
C SER A 297 2.14 28.58 12.01
N ALA A 298 2.81 27.46 11.76
CA ALA A 298 2.75 26.30 12.64
C ALA A 298 3.09 26.68 14.09
N PRO A 299 2.41 26.13 15.12
CA PRO A 299 1.45 25.03 15.04
C PRO A 299 -0.03 25.44 14.87
N THR A 300 -0.32 26.66 14.36
CA THR A 300 -1.71 27.07 14.11
C THR A 300 -2.25 26.34 12.89
N PHE A 301 -3.29 25.56 13.05
CA PHE A 301 -3.84 24.67 12.03
C PHE A 301 -5.38 24.68 12.06
N ASP A 302 -6.01 24.72 10.88
CA ASP A 302 -7.47 24.59 10.73
C ASP A 302 -7.79 23.39 9.84
N PRO A 303 -8.35 22.32 10.40
CA PRO A 303 -8.61 21.08 9.68
C PRO A 303 -9.75 21.16 8.65
N LEU A 304 -10.55 22.24 8.64
CA LEU A 304 -11.65 22.46 7.70
C LEU A 304 -11.37 23.56 6.67
N LEU A 305 -10.19 24.17 6.74
CA LEU A 305 -9.80 25.24 5.83
C LEU A 305 -9.30 24.66 4.50
N ILE A 306 -9.73 25.28 3.41
CA ILE A 306 -9.19 25.05 2.06
C ILE A 306 -8.51 26.33 1.63
N ARG A 307 -7.22 26.27 1.28
CA ARG A 307 -6.50 27.40 0.66
C ARG A 307 -6.11 27.02 -0.76
N PHE A 308 -5.99 28.02 -1.61
CA PHE A 308 -5.52 27.83 -2.99
C PHE A 308 -4.53 28.92 -3.39
N ALA A 309 -3.48 28.49 -4.10
CA ALA A 309 -2.47 29.38 -4.63
C ALA A 309 -3.00 30.21 -5.80
N THR A 310 -2.26 31.21 -6.20
CA THR A 310 -2.52 31.96 -7.44
C THR A 310 -2.39 31.03 -8.66
N GLN A 311 -3.18 31.22 -9.68
CA GLN A 311 -3.12 30.49 -10.95
C GLN A 311 -1.70 30.55 -11.55
N ASP A 312 -1.19 29.43 -12.03
CA ASP A 312 0.16 29.24 -12.59
C ASP A 312 1.34 29.55 -11.64
N GLN A 313 1.07 29.84 -10.35
CA GLN A 313 2.07 30.20 -9.35
C GLN A 313 1.86 29.40 -8.06
N PRO A 314 2.39 28.18 -7.97
CA PRO A 314 2.11 27.27 -6.85
C PRO A 314 2.70 27.72 -5.51
N ASN A 315 3.62 28.72 -5.50
CA ASN A 315 4.26 29.27 -4.32
C ASN A 315 3.70 30.61 -3.84
N VAL A 316 2.62 31.14 -4.47
CA VAL A 316 2.00 32.44 -4.10
C VAL A 316 0.59 32.21 -3.54
N TRP A 317 0.43 32.36 -2.22
CA TRP A 317 -0.79 32.04 -1.47
C TRP A 317 -1.42 33.25 -0.78
N THR A 318 -0.79 34.42 -0.84
CA THR A 318 -1.34 35.65 -0.28
C THR A 318 -2.53 36.13 -1.10
N PRO A 319 -3.75 36.23 -0.53
CA PRO A 319 -4.91 36.75 -1.24
C PRO A 319 -4.77 38.24 -1.51
N LEU A 320 -4.78 38.61 -2.79
CA LEU A 320 -4.72 40.02 -3.23
C LEU A 320 -5.82 40.28 -4.27
N VAL A 321 -6.24 41.53 -4.38
CA VAL A 321 -7.25 41.96 -5.40
C VAL A 321 -6.78 41.70 -6.84
N THR A 322 -5.45 41.57 -7.00
CA THR A 322 -4.79 41.41 -8.31
C THR A 322 -4.43 40.00 -8.67
N ASN A 323 -4.72 39.03 -7.79
CA ASN A 323 -4.40 37.59 -8.03
C ASN A 323 -5.63 36.72 -7.71
N SER A 324 -5.49 35.39 -7.96
CA SER A 324 -6.56 34.44 -7.75
C SER A 324 -6.35 33.59 -6.48
N ALA A 325 -5.35 33.90 -5.63
CA ALA A 325 -5.17 33.19 -4.35
C ALA A 325 -6.31 33.48 -3.39
N GLY A 326 -6.71 32.51 -2.58
CA GLY A 326 -7.80 32.66 -1.64
C GLY A 326 -7.96 31.49 -0.69
N PHE A 327 -9.09 31.50 0.02
CA PHE A 327 -9.44 30.43 0.94
C PHE A 327 -10.95 30.24 1.06
N LEU A 328 -11.38 29.07 1.44
CA LEU A 328 -12.76 28.67 1.73
C LEU A 328 -12.79 27.84 3.00
N GLN A 329 -13.95 27.81 3.67
CA GLN A 329 -14.17 27.04 4.88
C GLN A 329 -15.26 26.00 4.65
N VAL A 330 -14.96 24.73 4.97
CA VAL A 330 -15.98 23.69 5.00
C VAL A 330 -16.86 23.91 6.23
N SER A 331 -18.18 23.89 6.05
CA SER A 331 -19.13 24.29 7.08
C SER A 331 -19.46 23.17 8.08
N ARG A 332 -19.19 21.89 7.75
CA ARG A 332 -19.53 20.73 8.57
C ARG A 332 -18.40 19.70 8.59
N GLY A 333 -18.26 19.03 9.74
CA GLY A 333 -17.22 18.05 10.00
C GLY A 333 -16.25 18.53 11.07
N SER A 334 -15.32 17.70 11.48
CA SER A 334 -14.21 18.05 12.37
C SER A 334 -12.90 18.21 11.61
N ALA A 335 -12.72 17.45 10.53
CA ALA A 335 -11.55 17.54 9.67
C ALA A 335 -11.88 17.10 8.23
N ILE A 336 -11.11 17.60 7.28
CA ILE A 336 -11.09 17.07 5.90
C ILE A 336 -10.27 15.78 5.91
N VAL A 337 -10.86 14.68 5.46
CA VAL A 337 -10.16 13.40 5.36
C VAL A 337 -9.34 13.32 4.09
N CYS A 338 -9.96 13.64 2.95
CA CYS A 338 -9.27 13.68 1.65
C CYS A 338 -10.05 14.52 0.61
N ALA A 339 -9.38 14.78 -0.49
CA ALA A 339 -9.97 15.36 -1.69
C ALA A 339 -9.52 14.59 -2.93
N ILE A 340 -10.40 14.44 -3.92
CA ILE A 340 -10.11 13.80 -5.20
C ILE A 340 -10.68 14.64 -6.35
N ALA A 341 -9.89 14.81 -7.41
CA ALA A 341 -10.35 15.48 -8.61
C ALA A 341 -11.16 14.51 -9.50
N THR A 342 -12.30 14.98 -9.98
CA THR A 342 -13.04 14.39 -11.09
C THR A 342 -12.88 15.29 -12.33
N ARG A 343 -13.56 14.98 -13.42
CA ARG A 343 -13.47 15.83 -14.63
C ARG A 343 -14.08 17.22 -14.47
N GLN A 344 -15.04 17.39 -13.58
CA GLN A 344 -15.86 18.62 -13.49
C GLN A 344 -15.70 19.32 -12.15
N GLU A 345 -15.28 18.61 -11.10
CA GLU A 345 -15.25 19.10 -9.74
C GLU A 345 -14.20 18.37 -8.91
N ILE A 346 -13.83 18.98 -7.81
CA ILE A 346 -13.01 18.35 -6.78
C ILE A 346 -13.96 17.95 -5.65
N LEU A 347 -14.00 16.68 -5.35
CA LEU A 347 -14.79 16.12 -4.25
C LEU A 347 -13.98 16.19 -2.96
N VAL A 348 -14.52 16.85 -1.95
CA VAL A 348 -13.89 17.04 -0.64
C VAL A 348 -14.68 16.27 0.40
N TYR A 349 -14.02 15.30 1.04
CA TYR A 349 -14.58 14.42 2.05
C TYR A 349 -14.18 14.89 3.44
N THR A 350 -15.18 15.04 4.32
CA THR A 350 -14.96 15.08 5.77
C THR A 350 -15.36 13.72 6.37
N GLU A 351 -15.27 13.58 7.69
CA GLU A 351 -15.70 12.33 8.34
C GLU A 351 -17.18 12.00 8.12
N GLY A 352 -18.01 12.99 7.81
CA GLY A 352 -19.46 12.81 7.70
C GLY A 352 -20.12 13.46 6.51
N THR A 353 -19.41 14.25 5.69
CA THR A 353 -19.99 14.97 4.56
C THR A 353 -19.16 14.84 3.30
N LEU A 354 -19.83 14.95 2.17
CA LEU A 354 -19.23 15.12 0.84
C LEU A 354 -19.55 16.51 0.33
N ASN A 355 -18.52 17.23 -0.10
CA ASN A 355 -18.63 18.55 -0.68
C ASN A 355 -18.05 18.57 -2.10
N SER A 356 -18.63 19.40 -2.96
CA SER A 356 -18.13 19.70 -4.31
C SER A 356 -17.44 21.06 -4.29
N LEU A 357 -16.21 21.08 -4.75
CA LEU A 357 -15.43 22.29 -4.99
C LEU A 357 -15.27 22.47 -6.50
N GLN A 358 -15.81 23.57 -7.01
CA GLN A 358 -15.82 23.85 -8.44
C GLN A 358 -15.15 25.19 -8.74
N PHE A 359 -14.33 25.20 -9.78
CA PHE A 359 -13.77 26.44 -10.32
C PHE A 359 -14.86 27.26 -11.04
N THR A 360 -15.02 28.50 -10.67
CA THR A 360 -16.09 29.36 -11.21
C THR A 360 -15.61 30.31 -12.29
N GLY A 361 -14.29 30.61 -12.34
CA GLY A 361 -13.69 31.58 -13.26
C GLY A 361 -14.16 33.02 -13.05
N THR A 362 -14.73 33.31 -11.87
CA THR A 362 -15.22 34.64 -11.48
C THR A 362 -14.36 35.23 -10.37
N THR A 363 -14.78 36.32 -9.75
CA THR A 363 -14.11 36.91 -8.57
C THR A 363 -14.05 35.95 -7.39
N ASP A 364 -15.06 35.08 -7.28
CA ASP A 364 -15.03 33.94 -6.33
C ASP A 364 -14.46 32.74 -7.05
N VAL A 365 -13.14 32.65 -7.08
CA VAL A 365 -12.34 31.69 -7.87
C VAL A 365 -12.86 30.25 -7.78
N PHE A 366 -13.23 29.82 -6.57
CA PHE A 366 -13.85 28.51 -6.32
C PHE A 366 -15.16 28.66 -5.56
N SER A 367 -16.12 27.78 -5.85
CA SER A 367 -17.38 27.62 -5.13
C SER A 367 -17.38 26.27 -4.41
N LEU A 368 -17.81 26.25 -3.15
CA LEU A 368 -17.93 25.05 -2.32
C LEU A 368 -19.40 24.78 -2.03
N GLN A 369 -19.88 23.56 -2.33
CA GLN A 369 -21.25 23.14 -2.10
C GLN A 369 -21.28 21.78 -1.40
N GLU A 370 -22.08 21.65 -0.33
CA GLU A 370 -22.35 20.35 0.29
C GLU A 370 -23.27 19.51 -0.61
N LEU A 371 -22.85 18.29 -0.93
CA LEU A 371 -23.59 17.35 -1.79
C LEU A 371 -24.39 16.34 -0.98
N SER A 372 -23.83 15.89 0.13
CA SER A 372 -24.44 14.88 0.99
C SER A 372 -23.89 14.98 2.39
N ASP A 373 -24.74 14.68 3.35
CA ASP A 373 -24.41 14.46 4.75
C ASP A 373 -24.61 12.99 5.13
N ASN A 374 -24.18 12.62 6.32
CA ASN A 374 -24.31 11.24 6.86
C ASN A 374 -23.70 10.17 5.96
N ILE A 375 -22.58 10.47 5.34
CA ILE A 375 -21.69 9.54 4.67
C ILE A 375 -20.41 9.34 5.50
N SER A 376 -19.65 8.29 5.20
CA SER A 376 -18.34 8.09 5.82
C SER A 376 -17.32 7.69 4.77
N ILE A 377 -16.06 8.01 5.04
CA ILE A 377 -14.90 7.49 4.31
C ILE A 377 -13.91 6.93 5.31
N ILE A 378 -13.34 5.77 5.02
CA ILE A 378 -12.53 5.04 6.00
C ILE A 378 -11.09 5.54 6.10
N GLY A 379 -10.57 6.15 5.05
CA GLY A 379 -9.19 6.66 5.00
C GLY A 379 -8.95 7.57 3.82
N SER A 380 -7.82 8.23 3.82
CA SER A 380 -7.48 9.27 2.83
C SER A 380 -7.30 8.75 1.40
N ARG A 381 -7.04 7.46 1.24
CA ARG A 381 -6.83 6.81 -0.06
C ARG A 381 -7.86 5.72 -0.38
N ALA A 382 -8.98 5.74 0.33
CA ALA A 382 -10.07 4.80 0.14
C ALA A 382 -11.02 5.19 -1.01
N VAL A 383 -10.73 6.25 -1.75
CA VAL A 383 -11.53 6.77 -2.87
C VAL A 383 -10.74 6.75 -4.18
N VAL A 384 -11.43 6.38 -5.25
CA VAL A 384 -10.90 6.44 -6.62
C VAL A 384 -11.98 6.93 -7.58
N ALA A 385 -11.59 7.66 -8.62
CA ALA A 385 -12.49 8.18 -9.64
C ALA A 385 -12.29 7.44 -10.97
N VAL A 386 -13.39 6.93 -11.53
CA VAL A 386 -13.44 6.23 -12.83
C VAL A 386 -14.58 6.81 -13.64
N ASN A 387 -14.31 7.24 -14.88
CA ASN A 387 -15.32 7.76 -15.80
C ASN A 387 -16.23 8.84 -15.18
N ASN A 388 -15.66 9.78 -14.42
CA ASN A 388 -16.37 10.85 -13.70
C ASN A 388 -17.27 10.36 -12.55
N THR A 389 -17.15 9.12 -12.12
CA THR A 389 -17.80 8.58 -10.94
C THR A 389 -16.75 8.29 -9.87
N ALA A 390 -16.94 8.81 -8.67
CA ALA A 390 -16.10 8.48 -7.53
C ALA A 390 -16.67 7.28 -6.79
N TYR A 391 -15.82 6.32 -6.45
CA TYR A 391 -16.15 5.13 -5.67
C TYR A 391 -15.31 5.11 -4.40
N TRP A 392 -15.90 4.85 -3.24
CA TRP A 392 -15.15 4.82 -2.00
C TRP A 392 -15.66 3.81 -0.97
N MET A 393 -14.74 3.41 -0.11
CA MET A 393 -15.00 2.56 1.04
C MET A 393 -15.30 3.44 2.26
N GLY A 394 -16.48 3.26 2.85
CA GLY A 394 -16.86 3.86 4.12
C GLY A 394 -16.52 2.97 5.31
N HIS A 395 -17.01 3.31 6.51
CA HIS A 395 -16.77 2.51 7.70
C HIS A 395 -17.55 1.19 7.74
N ASP A 396 -18.67 1.09 7.03
CA ASP A 396 -19.55 -0.09 7.06
C ASP A 396 -20.14 -0.47 5.70
N LYS A 397 -19.89 0.27 4.66
CA LYS A 397 -20.43 0.07 3.30
C LYS A 397 -19.62 0.82 2.25
N PHE A 398 -19.90 0.52 0.99
CA PHE A 398 -19.31 1.17 -0.16
C PHE A 398 -20.29 2.16 -0.78
N TYR A 399 -19.75 3.20 -1.37
CA TYR A 399 -20.52 4.28 -1.99
C TYR A 399 -20.02 4.60 -3.38
N ALA A 400 -20.88 5.23 -4.17
CA ALA A 400 -20.54 5.84 -5.45
C ALA A 400 -21.17 7.22 -5.57
N TYR A 401 -20.49 8.11 -6.29
CA TYR A 401 -20.99 9.43 -6.67
C TYR A 401 -20.75 9.69 -8.17
N GLY A 402 -21.83 9.83 -8.91
CA GLY A 402 -21.83 10.23 -10.32
C GLY A 402 -22.91 11.31 -10.54
N GLY A 403 -22.87 12.41 -9.76
CA GLY A 403 -23.90 13.45 -9.69
C GLY A 403 -24.91 13.23 -8.53
N ARG A 404 -24.97 12.04 -7.95
CA ARG A 404 -25.72 11.72 -6.74
C ARG A 404 -24.97 10.68 -5.94
N VAL A 405 -25.00 10.77 -4.61
CA VAL A 405 -24.43 9.75 -3.73
C VAL A 405 -25.37 8.53 -3.68
N GLU A 406 -24.81 7.36 -3.93
CA GLU A 406 -25.51 6.08 -3.86
C GLU A 406 -24.72 5.10 -3.00
N THR A 407 -25.42 4.30 -2.21
CA THR A 407 -24.82 3.15 -1.53
C THR A 407 -24.72 1.98 -2.52
N LEU A 408 -23.53 1.41 -2.69
CA LEU A 408 -23.34 0.24 -3.53
C LEU A 408 -23.84 -1.01 -2.78
N PRO A 409 -24.77 -1.77 -3.35
CA PRO A 409 -25.11 -3.08 -2.82
C PRO A 409 -23.88 -3.99 -2.86
N CYS A 410 -23.46 -4.51 -1.71
CA CYS A 410 -22.27 -5.35 -1.61
C CYS A 410 -22.63 -6.71 -1.02
N THR A 411 -22.36 -7.78 -1.76
CA THR A 411 -22.57 -9.17 -1.34
C THR A 411 -21.48 -9.71 -0.41
N LEU A 412 -20.48 -8.88 -0.11
CA LEU A 412 -19.33 -9.17 0.75
C LEU A 412 -19.26 -8.25 1.96
N ARG A 413 -20.31 -7.45 2.23
CA ARG A 413 -20.29 -6.41 3.24
C ARG A 413 -19.88 -6.93 4.62
N ASN A 414 -20.54 -7.96 5.10
CA ASN A 414 -20.24 -8.55 6.40
C ASN A 414 -18.85 -9.20 6.42
N HIS A 415 -18.47 -9.86 5.33
CA HIS A 415 -17.15 -10.48 5.21
C HIS A 415 -16.01 -9.47 5.35
N VAL A 416 -16.12 -8.31 4.74
CA VAL A 416 -15.11 -7.24 4.78
C VAL A 416 -15.14 -6.53 6.14
N PHE A 417 -16.27 -5.95 6.53
CA PHE A 417 -16.33 -5.03 7.66
C PHE A 417 -16.38 -5.70 9.05
N GLN A 418 -16.75 -6.98 9.14
CA GLN A 418 -16.61 -7.74 10.40
C GLN A 418 -15.21 -8.27 10.64
N ASN A 419 -14.39 -8.36 9.60
CA ASN A 419 -13.00 -8.80 9.67
C ASN A 419 -12.06 -7.67 9.24
N PHE A 420 -12.24 -6.48 9.79
CA PHE A 420 -11.48 -5.29 9.45
C PHE A 420 -10.74 -4.75 10.68
N ASN A 421 -9.46 -4.37 10.51
CA ASN A 421 -8.67 -3.72 11.56
C ASN A 421 -8.84 -2.19 11.46
N TYR A 422 -9.77 -1.63 12.23
CA TYR A 422 -10.06 -0.20 12.24
C TYR A 422 -8.91 0.66 12.81
N ASP A 423 -8.02 0.10 13.62
CA ASP A 423 -6.84 0.82 14.14
C ASP A 423 -5.82 1.11 13.02
N GLN A 424 -5.93 0.39 11.89
CA GLN A 424 -5.08 0.54 10.71
C GLN A 424 -5.88 1.03 9.47
N ALA A 425 -7.00 1.70 9.68
CA ALA A 425 -7.89 2.14 8.61
C ALA A 425 -7.22 3.09 7.60
N ASP A 426 -6.28 3.90 8.04
CA ASP A 426 -5.51 4.81 7.18
C ASP A 426 -4.62 4.09 6.15
N GLN A 427 -4.42 2.78 6.30
CA GLN A 427 -3.68 1.98 5.32
C GLN A 427 -4.49 1.59 4.08
N VAL A 428 -5.81 1.74 4.12
CA VAL A 428 -6.67 1.38 2.98
C VAL A 428 -6.24 2.14 1.74
N VAL A 429 -5.98 1.40 0.67
CA VAL A 429 -5.62 1.94 -0.64
C VAL A 429 -6.63 1.46 -1.66
N SER A 430 -7.15 2.36 -2.46
CA SER A 430 -7.97 2.04 -3.63
C SER A 430 -7.19 2.23 -4.92
N GLY A 431 -7.60 1.50 -5.94
CA GLY A 431 -7.03 1.60 -7.27
C GLY A 431 -7.97 1.07 -8.34
N THR A 432 -7.64 1.35 -9.59
CA THR A 432 -8.35 0.84 -10.75
C THR A 432 -7.54 -0.22 -11.45
N ASN A 433 -8.21 -1.11 -12.16
CA ASN A 433 -7.66 -1.92 -13.22
C ASN A 433 -8.59 -1.73 -14.42
N GLU A 434 -8.31 -0.68 -15.20
CA GLU A 434 -9.20 -0.25 -16.29
C GLU A 434 -9.33 -1.30 -17.39
N GLY A 435 -8.29 -2.08 -17.63
CA GLY A 435 -8.33 -3.20 -18.58
C GLY A 435 -9.42 -4.24 -18.28
N TRP A 436 -9.86 -4.32 -17.03
CA TRP A 436 -10.87 -5.27 -16.56
C TRP A 436 -12.11 -4.60 -15.94
N ASN A 437 -12.20 -3.27 -15.95
CA ASN A 437 -13.30 -2.49 -15.34
C ASN A 437 -13.44 -2.77 -13.83
N GLU A 438 -12.33 -2.96 -13.15
CA GLU A 438 -12.25 -3.34 -11.74
C GLU A 438 -11.85 -2.13 -10.89
N ILE A 439 -12.47 -2.03 -9.71
CA ILE A 439 -12.09 -1.13 -8.64
C ILE A 439 -11.64 -2.00 -7.47
N TRP A 440 -10.43 -1.79 -7.01
CA TRP A 440 -9.79 -2.54 -5.95
C TRP A 440 -9.72 -1.71 -4.68
N TRP A 441 -9.98 -2.32 -3.53
CA TRP A 441 -9.63 -1.80 -2.20
C TRP A 441 -8.79 -2.83 -1.48
N PHE A 442 -7.57 -2.45 -1.12
CA PHE A 442 -6.67 -3.23 -0.28
C PHE A 442 -6.85 -2.79 1.15
N TYR A 443 -7.00 -3.74 2.08
CA TYR A 443 -7.32 -3.43 3.47
C TYR A 443 -6.69 -4.44 4.43
N PRO A 444 -6.47 -4.05 5.74
CA PRO A 444 -5.99 -4.96 6.77
C PRO A 444 -7.16 -5.73 7.38
N THR A 445 -7.02 -7.06 7.49
CA THR A 445 -7.96 -7.89 8.27
C THR A 445 -7.78 -7.67 9.77
N ALA A 446 -8.76 -8.09 10.59
CA ALA A 446 -8.79 -7.85 12.03
C ALA A 446 -7.56 -8.37 12.80
N ASP A 447 -6.89 -9.37 12.28
CA ASP A 447 -5.69 -10.01 12.83
C ASP A 447 -4.37 -9.50 12.20
N SER A 448 -4.44 -8.50 11.31
CA SER A 448 -3.29 -7.96 10.59
C SER A 448 -3.09 -6.47 10.86
N ASN A 449 -1.85 -6.04 10.99
CA ASN A 449 -1.46 -4.63 11.03
C ASN A 449 -1.01 -4.08 9.67
N ILE A 450 -1.15 -4.87 8.61
CA ILE A 450 -0.80 -4.50 7.24
C ILE A 450 -1.95 -4.90 6.31
N ASN A 451 -2.05 -4.26 5.15
CA ASN A 451 -2.96 -4.70 4.11
C ASN A 451 -2.60 -6.12 3.69
N ASN A 452 -3.51 -7.06 3.85
CA ASN A 452 -3.33 -8.47 3.51
C ASN A 452 -4.52 -9.06 2.76
N ALA A 453 -5.53 -8.25 2.50
CA ALA A 453 -6.74 -8.64 1.79
C ALA A 453 -7.14 -7.56 0.79
N TYR A 454 -7.91 -7.98 -0.21
CA TYR A 454 -8.54 -7.07 -1.16
C TYR A 454 -9.99 -7.43 -1.42
N VAL A 455 -10.76 -6.44 -1.81
CA VAL A 455 -12.10 -6.59 -2.37
C VAL A 455 -12.19 -5.83 -3.68
N ILE A 456 -12.83 -6.44 -4.67
CA ILE A 456 -12.97 -5.88 -6.02
C ILE A 456 -14.45 -5.68 -6.33
N TYR A 457 -14.75 -4.54 -6.90
CA TYR A 457 -16.02 -4.24 -7.54
C TYR A 457 -15.81 -4.07 -9.05
N ASN A 458 -16.39 -4.96 -9.84
CA ASN A 458 -16.48 -4.74 -11.28
C ASN A 458 -17.64 -3.78 -11.55
N HIS A 459 -17.31 -2.55 -11.94
CA HIS A 459 -18.31 -1.48 -12.07
C HIS A 459 -19.18 -1.62 -13.33
N LEU A 460 -18.75 -2.40 -14.33
CA LEU A 460 -19.51 -2.70 -15.53
C LEU A 460 -20.53 -3.83 -15.30
N GLU A 461 -20.08 -4.97 -14.75
CA GLU A 461 -20.92 -6.14 -14.46
C GLU A 461 -21.66 -6.03 -13.11
N LYS A 462 -21.29 -5.06 -12.25
CA LYS A 462 -21.87 -4.81 -10.91
C LYS A 462 -21.78 -6.01 -9.97
N ILE A 463 -20.66 -6.70 -9.99
CA ILE A 463 -20.39 -7.88 -9.17
C ILE A 463 -19.19 -7.65 -8.26
N TRP A 464 -19.16 -8.43 -7.16
CA TRP A 464 -18.14 -8.38 -6.14
C TRP A 464 -17.37 -9.68 -6.06
N TYR A 465 -16.07 -9.60 -5.82
CA TYR A 465 -15.18 -10.71 -5.49
C TYR A 465 -14.01 -10.23 -4.64
N TYR A 466 -13.28 -11.13 -4.05
CA TYR A 466 -12.27 -10.80 -3.06
C TYR A 466 -11.12 -11.80 -3.08
N GLY A 467 -10.08 -11.53 -2.32
CA GLY A 467 -8.97 -12.43 -2.10
C GLY A 467 -7.94 -11.85 -1.15
N THR A 468 -6.78 -12.49 -1.13
CA THR A 468 -5.65 -12.17 -0.26
C THR A 468 -4.47 -11.69 -1.10
N ILE A 469 -3.98 -10.50 -0.83
CA ILE A 469 -2.75 -9.92 -1.37
C ILE A 469 -2.37 -8.71 -0.53
N ASP A 470 -1.08 -8.46 -0.40
CA ASP A 470 -0.52 -7.33 0.32
C ASP A 470 -0.11 -6.24 -0.68
N ARG A 471 -0.81 -5.11 -0.66
CA ARG A 471 -0.42 -3.93 -1.44
C ARG A 471 -0.56 -2.69 -0.58
N THR A 472 0.49 -1.86 -0.62
CA THR A 472 0.58 -0.62 0.17
C THR A 472 0.36 0.63 -0.66
N ALA A 473 0.55 0.53 -1.97
CA ALA A 473 0.26 1.57 -2.96
C ALA A 473 -0.08 0.92 -4.31
N TRP A 474 -0.89 1.62 -5.11
CA TRP A 474 -1.35 1.16 -6.42
C TRP A 474 -1.40 2.32 -7.41
N SER A 475 -1.02 2.06 -8.65
CA SER A 475 -1.15 2.99 -9.78
C SER A 475 -1.50 2.24 -11.05
N ASP A 476 -2.64 2.56 -11.65
CA ASP A 476 -3.03 2.14 -12.99
C ASP A 476 -2.94 3.36 -13.90
N SER A 477 -1.84 3.51 -14.57
CA SER A 477 -1.55 4.67 -15.41
C SER A 477 -1.38 4.25 -16.85
N SER A 478 -2.07 4.92 -17.76
CA SER A 478 -1.90 4.74 -19.21
C SER A 478 -0.48 5.06 -19.72
N LEU A 479 0.38 5.62 -18.88
CA LEU A 479 1.79 5.86 -19.16
C LEU A 479 2.67 4.62 -18.95
N ARG A 480 2.11 3.57 -18.37
CA ARG A 480 2.78 2.27 -18.13
C ARG A 480 2.01 1.16 -18.82
N GLU A 481 2.73 0.13 -19.25
CA GLU A 481 2.13 -1.01 -19.93
C GLU A 481 1.23 -1.85 -19.02
N TYR A 482 1.59 -1.91 -17.73
CA TYR A 482 0.90 -2.68 -16.70
C TYR A 482 0.55 -1.81 -15.50
N PRO A 483 -0.54 -2.11 -14.78
CA PRO A 483 -0.76 -1.54 -13.45
C PRO A 483 0.39 -1.87 -12.52
N GLN A 484 0.84 -0.90 -11.73
CA GLN A 484 1.95 -1.07 -10.79
C GLN A 484 1.46 -1.00 -9.36
N ALA A 485 2.06 -1.82 -8.49
CA ALA A 485 1.78 -1.80 -7.07
C ALA A 485 3.05 -1.99 -6.24
N LEU A 486 3.03 -1.51 -5.00
CA LEU A 486 4.10 -1.77 -4.05
C LEU A 486 3.61 -2.65 -2.91
N THR A 487 4.54 -3.46 -2.44
CA THR A 487 4.40 -4.29 -1.25
C THR A 487 5.53 -3.95 -0.30
N GLY A 488 5.21 -3.72 0.98
CA GLY A 488 6.21 -3.67 2.03
C GLY A 488 6.64 -5.07 2.44
N THR A 489 7.89 -5.23 2.87
CA THR A 489 8.37 -6.53 3.31
C THR A 489 8.20 -6.69 4.82
N TYR A 490 7.47 -7.71 5.23
CA TYR A 490 7.18 -8.06 6.62
C TYR A 490 7.43 -9.54 6.85
N VAL A 491 8.37 -9.86 7.74
CA VAL A 491 8.75 -11.24 8.05
C VAL A 491 8.84 -11.47 9.56
N THR A 492 8.86 -12.73 9.97
CA THR A 492 9.16 -13.12 11.35
C THR A 492 10.47 -13.86 11.35
N GLY A 493 11.41 -13.46 12.22
CA GLY A 493 12.72 -14.09 12.25
C GLY A 493 13.50 -13.79 13.52
N SER A 494 14.67 -14.44 13.66
CA SER A 494 15.61 -14.28 14.75
C SER A 494 17.01 -14.01 14.20
N ILE A 495 17.87 -13.34 14.98
CA ILE A 495 19.26 -13.09 14.58
C ILE A 495 20.20 -13.72 15.61
N SER A 496 21.18 -14.46 15.13
CA SER A 496 22.28 -14.99 15.93
C SER A 496 23.61 -14.63 15.27
N SER A 497 24.39 -13.79 15.94
CA SER A 497 25.59 -13.15 15.34
C SER A 497 25.19 -12.37 14.07
N THR A 498 25.74 -12.69 12.91
CA THR A 498 25.41 -12.09 11.62
C THR A 498 24.42 -12.92 10.79
N THR A 499 23.82 -13.96 11.36
CA THR A 499 22.85 -14.80 10.64
C THR A 499 21.43 -14.44 11.05
N LEU A 500 20.65 -13.91 10.12
CA LEU A 500 19.20 -13.77 10.23
C LEU A 500 18.55 -15.07 9.76
N THR A 501 17.69 -15.65 10.59
CA THR A 501 16.86 -16.82 10.25
C THR A 501 15.41 -16.39 10.17
N VAL A 502 14.83 -16.39 8.98
CA VAL A 502 13.42 -16.09 8.72
C VAL A 502 12.60 -17.37 8.82
N THR A 503 11.57 -17.34 9.65
CA THR A 503 10.69 -18.50 9.90
C THR A 503 9.30 -18.34 9.26
N ALA A 504 8.87 -17.11 8.98
CA ALA A 504 7.63 -16.82 8.27
C ALA A 504 7.77 -15.53 7.46
N VAL A 505 7.09 -15.49 6.33
CA VAL A 505 6.91 -14.28 5.50
C VAL A 505 5.43 -13.91 5.56
N ASN A 506 5.16 -12.70 6.01
CA ASN A 506 3.80 -12.16 6.11
C ASN A 506 3.46 -11.36 4.84
N ALA A 507 4.46 -10.69 4.26
CA ALA A 507 4.33 -9.92 3.02
C ALA A 507 5.71 -9.66 2.40
N GLY A 508 5.76 -9.44 1.08
CA GLY A 508 6.94 -9.04 0.33
C GLY A 508 8.06 -10.08 0.30
N ALA A 509 9.27 -9.63 0.02
CA ALA A 509 10.47 -10.49 -0.04
C ALA A 509 11.72 -9.71 0.38
N LEU A 510 12.63 -10.38 1.08
CA LEU A 510 13.91 -9.80 1.50
C LEU A 510 14.90 -9.74 0.33
N GLN A 511 15.67 -8.65 0.27
CA GLN A 511 16.67 -8.41 -0.77
C GLN A 511 18.03 -8.04 -0.17
N VAL A 512 19.09 -8.28 -0.90
CA VAL A 512 20.43 -7.78 -0.56
C VAL A 512 20.42 -6.24 -0.67
N GLY A 513 20.92 -5.57 0.34
CA GLY A 513 20.89 -4.10 0.46
C GLY A 513 19.71 -3.55 1.26
N SER A 514 18.68 -4.37 1.53
CA SER A 514 17.53 -3.95 2.34
C SER A 514 17.91 -3.74 3.80
N VAL A 515 17.41 -2.64 4.37
CA VAL A 515 17.50 -2.36 5.81
C VAL A 515 16.35 -3.05 6.52
N ILE A 516 16.65 -3.76 7.60
CA ILE A 516 15.66 -4.44 8.44
C ILE A 516 15.47 -3.69 9.76
N GLU A 517 14.23 -3.62 10.21
CA GLU A 517 13.80 -2.93 11.42
C GLU A 517 12.85 -3.78 12.25
N GLY A 518 12.88 -3.63 13.54
CA GLY A 518 12.01 -4.34 14.47
C GLY A 518 12.47 -4.16 15.92
N THR A 519 11.62 -4.59 16.85
CA THR A 519 11.94 -4.47 18.27
C THR A 519 13.23 -5.23 18.62
N GLY A 520 14.25 -4.49 19.08
CA GLY A 520 15.55 -5.04 19.47
C GLY A 520 16.54 -5.25 18.33
N ILE A 521 16.20 -4.88 17.10
CA ILE A 521 17.14 -4.86 15.96
C ILE A 521 17.97 -3.56 16.06
N ALA A 522 19.28 -3.71 15.93
CA ALA A 522 20.19 -2.56 15.89
C ALA A 522 19.92 -1.71 14.65
N VAL A 523 19.86 -0.39 14.82
CA VAL A 523 19.61 0.57 13.72
C VAL A 523 20.66 0.42 12.63
N GLY A 524 20.24 0.44 11.36
CA GLY A 524 21.13 0.26 10.20
C GLY A 524 21.51 -1.20 9.91
N THR A 525 20.84 -2.18 10.54
CA THR A 525 21.03 -3.59 10.18
C THR A 525 20.55 -3.81 8.74
N THR A 526 21.46 -4.26 7.88
CA THR A 526 21.24 -4.41 6.43
C THR A 526 21.56 -5.83 6.00
N ILE A 527 20.79 -6.39 5.09
CA ILE A 527 21.05 -7.70 4.47
C ILE A 527 22.21 -7.56 3.50
N THR A 528 23.29 -8.31 3.73
CA THR A 528 24.50 -8.28 2.90
C THR A 528 24.61 -9.46 1.94
N ALA A 529 23.98 -10.59 2.26
CA ALA A 529 23.96 -11.75 1.38
C ALA A 529 22.73 -12.63 1.65
N LEU A 530 22.28 -13.32 0.62
CA LEU A 530 21.31 -14.41 0.71
C LEU A 530 22.04 -15.68 1.21
N GLY A 531 21.37 -16.46 2.05
CA GLY A 531 21.82 -17.78 2.48
C GLY A 531 20.96 -18.88 1.84
N THR A 532 20.19 -19.62 2.65
CA THR A 532 19.21 -20.60 2.14
C THR A 532 17.93 -19.95 1.68
N GLY A 533 17.65 -18.72 2.12
CA GLY A 533 16.48 -17.93 1.69
C GLY A 533 16.79 -17.16 0.41
N THR A 534 15.82 -17.14 -0.52
CA THR A 534 15.89 -16.42 -1.79
C THR A 534 14.91 -15.24 -1.83
N GLY A 535 14.65 -14.66 -0.67
CA GLY A 535 13.65 -13.59 -0.43
C GLY A 535 12.59 -14.01 0.59
N GLY A 536 12.35 -15.30 0.75
CA GLY A 536 11.36 -15.91 1.64
C GLY A 536 11.92 -16.49 2.92
N VAL A 537 11.36 -17.61 3.38
CA VAL A 537 11.83 -18.37 4.55
C VAL A 537 13.22 -18.91 4.29
N GLY A 538 14.12 -18.79 5.28
CA GLY A 538 15.49 -19.25 5.17
C GLY A 538 16.47 -18.37 5.94
N THR A 539 17.76 -18.50 5.63
CA THR A 539 18.84 -17.75 6.29
C THR A 539 19.37 -16.64 5.40
N TYR A 540 19.83 -15.57 6.03
CA TYR A 540 20.43 -14.38 5.40
C TYR A 540 21.61 -13.91 6.24
N THR A 541 22.55 -13.18 5.62
CA THR A 541 23.65 -12.56 6.34
C THR A 541 23.34 -11.06 6.53
N VAL A 542 23.54 -10.55 7.75
CA VAL A 542 23.41 -9.12 8.07
C VAL A 542 24.75 -8.50 8.43
N ASN A 543 24.86 -7.17 8.24
CA ASN A 543 26.10 -6.41 8.50
C ASN A 543 26.42 -6.27 10.01
N ILE A 544 25.43 -6.25 10.90
CA ILE A 544 25.58 -6.03 12.34
C ILE A 544 25.36 -7.34 13.11
N ALA A 545 26.41 -7.78 13.82
CA ALA A 545 26.31 -8.95 14.70
C ALA A 545 25.47 -8.62 15.95
N GLN A 546 24.44 -9.39 16.20
CA GLN A 546 23.52 -9.19 17.33
C GLN A 546 22.84 -10.51 17.74
N GLN A 547 22.21 -10.52 18.91
CA GLN A 547 21.39 -11.64 19.37
C GLN A 547 19.96 -11.17 19.55
N LEU A 548 19.05 -11.76 18.78
CA LEU A 548 17.64 -11.41 18.79
C LEU A 548 16.80 -12.68 18.75
N ASN A 549 15.85 -12.78 19.69
CA ASN A 549 14.83 -13.81 19.64
C ASN A 549 13.86 -13.54 18.48
N SER A 550 13.03 -14.54 18.15
CA SER A 550 12.03 -14.40 17.09
C SER A 550 11.13 -13.17 17.34
N THR A 551 11.10 -12.27 16.38
CA THR A 551 10.32 -11.03 16.39
C THR A 551 9.81 -10.71 14.99
N SER A 552 8.84 -9.78 14.92
CA SER A 552 8.40 -9.20 13.65
C SER A 552 9.45 -8.24 13.13
N ILE A 553 9.77 -8.36 11.86
CA ILE A 553 10.79 -7.59 11.14
C ILE A 553 10.11 -6.93 9.96
N THR A 554 10.29 -5.63 9.83
CA THR A 554 9.88 -4.83 8.67
C THR A 554 11.10 -4.49 7.84
N SER A 555 10.94 -4.47 6.52
CA SER A 555 11.99 -4.07 5.59
C SER A 555 11.43 -3.18 4.49
N ASP A 556 12.20 -3.00 3.44
CA ASP A 556 11.92 -2.08 2.34
C ASP A 556 10.78 -2.56 1.42
N SER A 557 10.33 -1.70 0.51
CA SER A 557 9.27 -2.00 -0.44
C SER A 557 9.80 -2.55 -1.77
N ILE A 558 8.94 -3.33 -2.45
CA ILE A 558 9.17 -3.87 -3.79
C ILE A 558 8.06 -3.40 -4.71
N ILE A 559 8.40 -3.03 -5.95
CA ILE A 559 7.44 -2.71 -7.01
C ILE A 559 7.15 -3.96 -7.82
N TYR A 560 5.87 -4.19 -8.11
CA TYR A 560 5.39 -5.23 -9.00
C TYR A 560 4.56 -4.63 -10.13
N ASN A 561 4.76 -5.12 -11.35
CA ASN A 561 3.80 -4.97 -12.43
C ASN A 561 2.72 -6.04 -12.27
N HIS A 562 1.47 -5.62 -12.22
CA HIS A 562 0.30 -6.50 -12.18
C HIS A 562 -0.16 -6.84 -13.60
N GLU A 563 -0.88 -7.96 -13.75
CA GLU A 563 -1.32 -8.50 -15.03
C GLU A 563 -0.15 -8.87 -15.96
N GLU A 564 1.06 -8.95 -15.43
CA GLU A 564 2.26 -9.42 -16.13
C GLU A 564 2.58 -10.86 -15.73
N GLY A 565 2.52 -11.78 -16.72
CA GLY A 565 2.72 -13.21 -16.47
C GLY A 565 1.53 -13.90 -15.80
N LEU A 566 1.79 -15.07 -15.21
CA LEU A 566 0.77 -15.97 -14.63
C LEU A 566 1.07 -16.35 -13.18
N ASN A 567 2.20 -15.94 -12.65
CA ASN A 567 2.75 -16.37 -11.38
C ASN A 567 2.77 -15.23 -10.34
N ASP A 568 3.03 -15.58 -9.10
CA ASP A 568 3.42 -14.65 -8.04
C ASP A 568 4.95 -14.48 -8.11
N ASP A 569 5.38 -13.49 -8.91
CA ASP A 569 6.79 -13.29 -9.29
C ASP A 569 7.38 -14.59 -9.86
N THR A 570 8.21 -15.29 -9.13
CA THR A 570 8.86 -16.54 -9.53
C THR A 570 8.21 -17.79 -8.93
N THR A 571 7.14 -17.64 -8.16
CA THR A 571 6.43 -18.74 -7.50
C THR A 571 5.03 -18.95 -8.10
N ALA A 572 4.48 -20.14 -7.90
CA ALA A 572 3.12 -20.40 -8.34
C ALA A 572 2.12 -19.47 -7.64
N MET A 573 1.22 -18.87 -8.40
CA MET A 573 0.13 -18.10 -7.84
C MET A 573 -1.03 -19.03 -7.52
N GLU A 574 -1.19 -19.36 -6.23
CA GLU A 574 -2.35 -20.11 -5.75
C GLU A 574 -3.64 -19.35 -6.05
N SER A 575 -4.59 -20.03 -6.70
CA SER A 575 -5.88 -19.44 -7.02
C SER A 575 -6.98 -20.47 -6.89
N TYR A 576 -8.13 -20.09 -6.31
CA TYR A 576 -9.25 -21.00 -6.20
C TYR A 576 -10.60 -20.29 -6.24
N ILE A 577 -11.63 -21.06 -6.60
CA ILE A 577 -13.04 -20.68 -6.46
C ILE A 577 -13.86 -21.86 -5.96
N ALA A 578 -14.78 -21.59 -5.03
CA ALA A 578 -15.69 -22.59 -4.46
C ALA A 578 -17.14 -22.15 -4.60
N SER A 579 -17.97 -23.04 -5.12
CA SER A 579 -19.40 -22.80 -5.22
C SER A 579 -20.07 -22.87 -3.85
N SER A 580 -21.23 -22.24 -3.74
CA SER A 580 -22.18 -22.57 -2.71
C SER A 580 -22.71 -23.99 -2.90
N ASP A 581 -23.31 -24.55 -1.85
CA ASP A 581 -23.96 -25.85 -1.94
C ASP A 581 -25.17 -25.75 -2.86
N PHE A 582 -25.29 -26.71 -3.71
CA PHE A 582 -26.47 -26.83 -4.59
C PHE A 582 -27.13 -28.19 -4.39
N ASP A 583 -28.46 -28.18 -4.45
CA ASP A 583 -29.24 -29.40 -4.36
C ASP A 583 -29.14 -30.21 -5.65
N LEU A 584 -29.09 -31.52 -5.48
CA LEU A 584 -29.21 -32.44 -6.58
C LEU A 584 -30.70 -32.77 -6.74
N VAL A 585 -31.34 -32.22 -7.78
CA VAL A 585 -32.77 -32.21 -7.97
C VAL A 585 -33.42 -31.31 -6.90
N ASP A 586 -34.27 -31.85 -6.02
CA ASP A 586 -34.98 -31.09 -4.98
C ASP A 586 -34.38 -31.28 -3.56
N GLY A 587 -33.21 -31.92 -3.46
CA GLY A 587 -32.54 -32.18 -2.16
C GLY A 587 -33.24 -33.23 -1.29
N ASP A 588 -34.43 -33.75 -1.70
CA ASP A 588 -35.20 -34.76 -0.95
C ASP A 588 -34.64 -36.18 -1.07
N GLN A 589 -33.94 -36.46 -2.17
CA GLN A 589 -33.40 -37.78 -2.48
C GLN A 589 -31.90 -37.77 -2.55
N PHE A 590 -31.26 -38.91 -2.21
CA PHE A 590 -29.87 -39.12 -2.53
C PHE A 590 -29.69 -39.29 -4.03
N ILE A 591 -28.66 -38.68 -4.56
CA ILE A 591 -28.22 -38.84 -5.93
C ILE A 591 -26.87 -39.52 -5.94
N LEU A 592 -26.75 -40.58 -6.73
CA LEU A 592 -25.47 -41.21 -7.05
C LEU A 592 -24.91 -40.52 -8.30
N THR A 593 -23.91 -39.69 -8.11
CA THR A 593 -23.14 -39.08 -9.19
C THR A 593 -22.06 -40.03 -9.67
N LYS A 594 -21.99 -40.25 -10.98
CA LYS A 594 -21.10 -41.20 -11.62
C LYS A 594 -19.95 -40.55 -12.37
N ARG A 595 -20.21 -39.37 -12.92
CA ARG A 595 -19.20 -38.62 -13.66
C ARG A 595 -19.57 -37.15 -13.70
N ILE A 596 -18.52 -36.35 -13.91
CA ILE A 596 -18.63 -34.93 -14.27
C ILE A 596 -17.88 -34.73 -15.58
N ILE A 597 -18.39 -33.90 -16.48
CA ILE A 597 -17.70 -33.42 -17.67
C ILE A 597 -17.22 -32.02 -17.32
N PRO A 598 -15.91 -31.82 -17.13
CA PRO A 598 -15.36 -30.49 -16.85
C PRO A 598 -15.50 -29.62 -18.08
N ASP A 599 -15.49 -28.30 -17.85
CA ASP A 599 -15.54 -27.30 -18.91
C ASP A 599 -14.50 -26.25 -18.58
N PHE A 600 -13.24 -26.49 -18.97
CA PHE A 600 -12.12 -25.60 -18.73
C PHE A 600 -11.53 -25.08 -20.04
N ASN A 601 -11.10 -23.82 -19.99
CA ASN A 601 -10.24 -23.21 -20.97
C ASN A 601 -8.88 -22.87 -20.33
N PHE A 602 -7.79 -23.40 -20.87
CA PHE A 602 -6.43 -23.17 -20.44
C PHE A 602 -5.66 -22.22 -21.38
N GLU A 603 -6.36 -21.51 -22.24
CA GLU A 603 -5.77 -20.55 -23.16
C GLU A 603 -4.99 -19.47 -22.40
N GLY A 604 -3.78 -19.20 -22.86
CA GLY A 604 -2.84 -18.27 -22.19
C GLY A 604 -1.87 -18.95 -21.23
N SER A 605 -2.05 -20.24 -20.88
CA SER A 605 -1.06 -21.00 -20.10
C SER A 605 0.23 -21.16 -20.89
N THR A 606 1.36 -21.05 -20.19
CA THR A 606 2.70 -21.33 -20.74
C THR A 606 3.28 -22.63 -20.23
N ALA A 607 2.64 -23.27 -19.24
CA ALA A 607 2.96 -24.63 -18.80
C ALA A 607 2.79 -25.64 -19.95
N ALA A 608 3.69 -26.63 -20.01
CA ALA A 608 3.64 -27.67 -21.05
C ALA A 608 2.38 -28.56 -20.94
N LEU A 609 1.90 -28.78 -19.75
CA LEU A 609 0.64 -29.47 -19.44
C LEU A 609 -0.07 -28.71 -18.32
N PRO A 610 -0.89 -27.70 -18.66
CA PRO A 610 -1.61 -26.96 -17.63
C PRO A 610 -2.70 -27.83 -17.01
N GLU A 611 -2.75 -27.81 -15.67
CA GLU A 611 -3.74 -28.55 -14.92
C GLU A 611 -4.33 -27.72 -13.76
N VAL A 612 -5.49 -28.12 -13.31
CA VAL A 612 -6.17 -27.61 -12.11
C VAL A 612 -6.67 -28.76 -11.29
N THR A 613 -6.74 -28.61 -9.99
CA THR A 613 -7.37 -29.59 -9.11
C THR A 613 -8.85 -29.24 -8.91
N MET A 614 -9.73 -30.18 -9.18
CA MET A 614 -11.15 -30.06 -8.97
C MET A 614 -11.58 -30.89 -7.77
N TYR A 615 -12.18 -30.23 -6.79
CA TYR A 615 -12.77 -30.86 -5.60
C TYR A 615 -14.28 -30.94 -5.77
N ILE A 616 -14.82 -32.12 -5.50
CA ILE A 616 -16.25 -32.37 -5.41
C ILE A 616 -16.58 -32.72 -3.98
N LYS A 617 -17.39 -31.90 -3.35
CA LYS A 617 -17.67 -31.91 -1.91
C LYS A 617 -19.11 -32.34 -1.66
N PRO A 618 -19.39 -33.66 -1.53
CA PRO A 618 -20.74 -34.17 -1.24
C PRO A 618 -21.12 -33.92 0.22
N ARG A 619 -22.39 -33.67 0.47
CA ARG A 619 -22.96 -33.65 1.82
C ARG A 619 -24.43 -34.01 1.87
N ASN A 620 -24.93 -34.40 3.05
CA ASN A 620 -26.26 -34.99 3.20
C ASN A 620 -27.32 -34.02 3.67
N PHE A 621 -26.94 -32.92 4.33
CA PHE A 621 -27.89 -31.88 4.78
C PHE A 621 -27.15 -30.54 4.96
N PRO A 622 -27.89 -29.42 4.88
CA PRO A 622 -27.32 -28.09 5.08
C PRO A 622 -26.63 -27.96 6.44
N GLY A 623 -25.43 -27.35 6.45
CA GLY A 623 -24.65 -27.13 7.68
C GLY A 623 -23.80 -28.33 8.13
N ASN A 624 -23.89 -29.50 7.49
CA ASN A 624 -22.96 -30.59 7.76
C ASN A 624 -21.55 -30.24 7.28
N ALA A 625 -20.54 -30.69 8.03
CA ALA A 625 -19.16 -30.56 7.59
C ALA A 625 -18.91 -31.48 6.37
N TYR A 626 -18.03 -31.02 5.47
CA TYR A 626 -17.49 -31.92 4.43
C TYR A 626 -16.57 -32.95 5.08
N SER A 627 -16.78 -34.21 4.71
CA SER A 627 -16.04 -35.34 5.29
C SER A 627 -14.89 -35.76 4.37
N ASN A 628 -13.84 -36.28 4.96
CA ASN A 628 -12.76 -36.95 4.24
C ASN A 628 -12.83 -38.51 4.41
N THR A 629 -13.90 -39.02 5.00
CA THR A 629 -14.10 -40.44 5.27
C THR A 629 -15.47 -40.91 4.75
N ASP A 630 -15.56 -42.17 4.33
CA ASP A 630 -16.75 -42.87 3.87
C ASP A 630 -17.31 -42.37 2.52
N SER A 631 -18.59 -42.62 2.29
CA SER A 631 -19.30 -42.30 1.05
C SER A 631 -19.53 -40.82 0.79
N GLU A 632 -19.22 -39.96 1.77
CA GLU A 632 -19.29 -38.49 1.73
C GLU A 632 -17.92 -37.86 1.60
N ALA A 633 -16.87 -38.65 1.31
CA ALA A 633 -15.52 -38.14 1.16
C ALA A 633 -15.44 -37.09 0.05
N VAL A 634 -14.69 -36.05 0.29
CA VAL A 634 -14.30 -35.08 -0.73
C VAL A 634 -13.53 -35.80 -1.81
N ILE A 635 -13.94 -35.63 -3.05
CA ILE A 635 -13.25 -36.21 -4.22
C ILE A 635 -12.37 -35.14 -4.80
N GLU A 636 -11.06 -35.46 -4.87
CA GLU A 636 -10.03 -34.63 -5.46
C GLU A 636 -9.57 -35.27 -6.77
N THR A 637 -9.44 -34.45 -7.82
CA THR A 637 -8.99 -34.95 -9.12
C THR A 637 -8.33 -33.81 -9.93
N SER A 638 -7.22 -34.15 -10.58
CA SER A 638 -6.59 -33.26 -11.55
C SER A 638 -7.40 -33.22 -12.86
N VAL A 639 -7.45 -32.05 -13.46
CA VAL A 639 -8.09 -31.80 -14.75
C VAL A 639 -7.11 -31.04 -15.62
N ASP A 640 -6.73 -31.63 -16.73
CA ASP A 640 -5.84 -31.08 -17.74
C ASP A 640 -6.56 -30.89 -19.08
N ILE A 641 -5.81 -30.47 -20.11
CA ILE A 641 -6.35 -30.26 -21.48
C ILE A 641 -6.84 -31.52 -22.15
N TYR A 642 -6.50 -32.72 -21.66
CA TYR A 642 -6.89 -34.02 -22.22
C TYR A 642 -8.02 -34.68 -21.42
N THR A 643 -8.43 -34.07 -20.30
CA THR A 643 -9.45 -34.64 -19.42
C THR A 643 -10.85 -34.47 -20.01
N GLU A 644 -11.35 -35.48 -20.69
CA GLU A 644 -12.70 -35.45 -21.29
C GLU A 644 -13.81 -35.58 -20.23
N GLN A 645 -13.60 -36.40 -19.21
CA GLN A 645 -14.56 -36.65 -18.14
C GLN A 645 -13.87 -37.20 -16.88
N ILE A 646 -14.44 -36.89 -15.74
CA ILE A 646 -14.02 -37.38 -14.43
C ILE A 646 -15.01 -38.45 -13.98
N PHE A 647 -14.55 -39.68 -13.81
CA PHE A 647 -15.36 -40.75 -13.22
C PHE A 647 -15.28 -40.66 -11.70
N MET A 648 -16.47 -40.70 -11.07
CA MET A 648 -16.57 -40.62 -9.61
C MET A 648 -17.71 -41.51 -9.09
N ARG A 649 -17.72 -41.68 -7.76
CA ARG A 649 -18.82 -42.30 -7.08
C ARG A 649 -19.13 -41.51 -5.81
N ALA A 650 -19.98 -40.50 -5.96
CA ALA A 650 -20.47 -39.69 -4.86
C ALA A 650 -21.96 -39.89 -4.66
N ARG A 651 -22.35 -40.16 -3.42
CA ARG A 651 -23.74 -40.30 -3.04
C ARG A 651 -24.11 -39.24 -2.02
N ALA A 652 -24.88 -38.25 -2.42
CA ALA A 652 -25.23 -37.12 -1.58
C ALA A 652 -26.59 -36.53 -1.97
N ARG A 653 -27.17 -35.68 -1.12
CA ARG A 653 -28.30 -34.82 -1.43
C ARG A 653 -27.85 -33.47 -2.00
N GLN A 654 -26.72 -32.99 -1.52
CA GLN A 654 -26.15 -31.72 -1.90
C GLN A 654 -24.67 -31.89 -2.33
N MET A 655 -24.21 -30.98 -3.13
CA MET A 655 -22.81 -30.90 -3.54
C MET A 655 -22.32 -29.45 -3.59
N ALA A 656 -21.03 -29.28 -3.40
CA ALA A 656 -20.30 -28.08 -3.80
C ALA A 656 -19.11 -28.50 -4.65
N ILE A 657 -18.67 -27.62 -5.53
CA ILE A 657 -17.44 -27.79 -6.29
C ILE A 657 -16.44 -26.69 -5.93
N GLN A 658 -15.18 -27.06 -5.89
CA GLN A 658 -14.07 -26.10 -5.81
C GLN A 658 -13.07 -26.43 -6.91
N VAL A 659 -12.51 -25.40 -7.49
CA VAL A 659 -11.40 -25.50 -8.46
C VAL A 659 -10.23 -24.74 -7.89
N GLU A 660 -9.05 -25.31 -7.96
CA GLU A 660 -7.82 -24.75 -7.41
C GLU A 660 -6.66 -24.97 -8.37
N SER A 661 -5.77 -24.01 -8.45
CA SER A 661 -4.50 -24.12 -9.17
C SER A 661 -3.37 -23.69 -8.26
N THR A 662 -2.34 -24.54 -8.16
CA THR A 662 -1.12 -24.32 -7.37
C THR A 662 0.15 -24.46 -8.22
N ASP A 663 0.01 -24.58 -9.53
CA ASP A 663 1.08 -24.80 -10.47
C ASP A 663 1.58 -23.52 -11.12
N LEU A 664 2.85 -23.56 -11.53
CA LEU A 664 3.47 -22.48 -12.30
C LEU A 664 2.90 -22.42 -13.72
N ASP A 665 2.81 -21.19 -14.24
CA ASP A 665 2.52 -20.94 -15.64
C ASP A 665 1.15 -21.42 -16.12
N VAL A 666 0.21 -21.58 -15.18
CA VAL A 666 -1.16 -22.01 -15.46
C VAL A 666 -2.13 -20.84 -15.47
N GLN A 667 -2.86 -20.69 -16.57
CA GLN A 667 -4.05 -19.86 -16.69
C GLN A 667 -5.25 -20.77 -16.87
N TRP A 668 -6.37 -20.45 -16.23
CA TRP A 668 -7.58 -21.22 -16.38
C TRP A 668 -8.84 -20.37 -16.29
N GLN A 669 -9.87 -20.81 -17.00
CA GLN A 669 -11.23 -20.31 -16.90
C GLN A 669 -12.18 -21.51 -16.79
N LEU A 670 -13.09 -21.46 -15.82
CA LEU A 670 -14.13 -22.48 -15.67
C LEU A 670 -15.41 -22.04 -16.36
N GLY A 671 -15.89 -22.84 -17.26
CA GLY A 671 -17.18 -22.67 -17.96
C GLY A 671 -18.36 -23.27 -17.17
N SER A 672 -19.13 -24.12 -17.82
CA SER A 672 -20.33 -24.76 -17.26
C SER A 672 -20.21 -26.30 -17.23
N PRO A 673 -19.63 -26.88 -16.17
CA PRO A 673 -19.50 -28.34 -16.06
C PRO A 673 -20.85 -29.05 -16.16
N ARG A 674 -20.82 -30.31 -16.54
CA ARG A 674 -22.04 -31.14 -16.62
C ARG A 674 -21.91 -32.35 -15.72
N LEU A 675 -22.97 -32.60 -14.93
CA LEU A 675 -23.05 -33.67 -13.95
C LEU A 675 -23.95 -34.80 -14.45
N ASP A 676 -23.50 -36.05 -14.33
CA ASP A 676 -24.30 -37.25 -14.59
C ASP A 676 -24.62 -37.93 -13.26
N GLY A 677 -25.87 -37.76 -12.81
CA GLY A 677 -26.35 -38.31 -11.55
C GLY A 677 -27.63 -39.15 -11.74
N ARG A 678 -27.84 -40.11 -10.85
CA ARG A 678 -29.06 -40.92 -10.80
C ARG A 678 -29.66 -40.91 -9.41
N PRO A 679 -30.98 -40.82 -9.27
CA PRO A 679 -31.64 -41.00 -7.98
C PRO A 679 -31.29 -42.35 -7.35
N ASP A 680 -30.95 -42.31 -6.05
CA ASP A 680 -30.49 -43.47 -5.28
C ASP A 680 -31.26 -43.61 -3.95
N GLY A 681 -32.56 -43.29 -3.99
CA GLY A 681 -33.47 -43.44 -2.86
C GLY A 681 -33.47 -42.27 -1.88
N ARG A 682 -34.25 -42.39 -0.81
CA ARG A 682 -34.41 -41.37 0.23
C ARG A 682 -33.64 -41.66 1.52
N ARG A 683 -33.05 -42.85 1.65
CA ARG A 683 -32.26 -43.30 2.80
C ARG A 683 -30.90 -43.82 2.39
#